data_27fd5a10309ad7840e323ee7682bd4e4
#
_entry.id   27fd5a10309ad7840e323ee7682bd4e4
#
_cell.length_a   1.000
_cell.length_b   1.000
_cell.length_c   1.000
_cell.angle_alpha   90.00
_cell.angle_beta   90.00
_cell.angle_gamma   90.00
#
_symmetry.space_group_name_H-M   'P 1'
#
loop_
_entity.id
_entity.type
_entity.pdbx_description
1 polymer ?
#
loop_
_entity_poly.entity_id
_entity_poly.type
_entity_poly.pdbx_seq_one_letter_code
_entity_poly.pdbx_strand_id
1 'polypeptide(L)'
;MPLQDFLAGAALFLVMLVAVVVATARVVRRRLKHLDALESALASVVIGTAVLIAVHLVPLMLGVLARGTVLAASALAVGLATLVRPTGETAAAQERGPGGPVAPSSRASWAMAALACGFTAAAAVAHLGRWGGDEVIGDDPTSFHLPGIGRWIQDATMWKIDQFVPLLAQGNYPNNGDVVLLSTILPWHNDFLVRLPSVFFLAMTAVAAFAVARELRAPHAASLIAAAAVVSLPVVGFVTIPRALPDAIMWTTFACGALFLLRHARTRRDSDLVLAGTALGIAAGTKWYGVSSVPVVVAIWIAARALAARRRVREGARAPARPRAVLRDGVLVGGLAVLGMLPWLVRNLALSGNPVFPLNVELFGVTIFSAPRDVIRDEVGFSIADYAGAPDVLGKVAIKVVEGLGGAPILCAIALVVAAIITRRNPSAPQPRVLFLTAAAAALALLYTLTPATALGLRDTPSLAHANTRYAIPALLLALPVLAWVTGQIRPFAGRALEAVLALAVLFGAYDGYQVVGGRDIVAATVALGALGGAGYGLWRLRERRLVLVAAGVAAALVGLVAADRMQDRINADRYGHFDRGLDALLRAAPADKRVGLEFATYWSLGDLSPVWPAFGTRIDNEVEFVGEFVDGFLTPYRDAASFREALRHGGYDVLVIGRSDIARQNTPAQGWAIDAGWRTISLTQRLRVLVPPA
;
A
#
# COMPACT_ATOMS: atom_id res chain seq x y z
N MET A 1 19.06 3.49 -21.08
CA MET A 1 18.40 4.79 -21.53
C MET A 1 19.51 5.78 -21.89
N PRO A 2 19.40 6.61 -22.94
CA PRO A 2 20.37 7.68 -23.17
C PRO A 2 20.50 8.62 -21.96
N LEU A 3 21.72 9.04 -21.64
CA LEU A 3 21.97 9.90 -20.47
C LEU A 3 21.17 11.20 -20.50
N GLN A 4 20.93 11.75 -21.69
CA GLN A 4 20.11 12.97 -21.85
C GLN A 4 18.66 12.75 -21.38
N ASP A 5 18.04 11.64 -21.77
CA ASP A 5 16.67 11.29 -21.38
C ASP A 5 16.61 11.00 -19.87
N PHE A 6 17.64 10.34 -19.33
CA PHE A 6 17.75 10.09 -17.90
C PHE A 6 17.82 11.41 -17.11
N LEU A 7 18.67 12.34 -17.52
CA LEU A 7 18.82 13.64 -16.84
C LEU A 7 17.55 14.51 -16.95
N ALA A 8 16.86 14.46 -18.10
CA ALA A 8 15.59 15.16 -18.27
C ALA A 8 14.52 14.62 -17.33
N GLY A 9 14.40 13.29 -17.21
CA GLY A 9 13.51 12.64 -16.24
C GLY A 9 13.87 12.98 -14.79
N ALA A 10 15.16 12.99 -14.46
CA ALA A 10 15.65 13.34 -13.13
C ALA A 10 15.32 14.80 -12.76
N ALA A 11 15.54 15.74 -13.69
CA ALA A 11 15.18 17.14 -13.49
C ALA A 11 13.67 17.32 -13.25
N LEU A 12 12.84 16.67 -14.07
CA LEU A 12 11.39 16.66 -13.91
C LEU A 12 10.97 16.13 -12.53
N PHE A 13 11.49 14.95 -12.15
CA PHE A 13 11.20 14.33 -10.86
C PHE A 13 11.59 15.22 -9.68
N LEU A 14 12.80 15.78 -9.71
CA LEU A 14 13.29 16.65 -8.65
C LEU A 14 12.47 17.95 -8.53
N VAL A 15 12.14 18.60 -9.65
CA VAL A 15 11.32 19.83 -9.64
C VAL A 15 9.94 19.56 -9.08
N MET A 16 9.28 18.47 -9.52
CA MET A 16 7.99 18.05 -8.99
C MET A 16 8.08 17.75 -7.49
N LEU A 17 9.07 16.96 -7.05
CA LEU A 17 9.24 16.60 -5.64
C LEU A 17 9.50 17.84 -4.76
N VAL A 18 10.36 18.76 -5.21
CA VAL A 18 10.61 20.03 -4.51
C VAL A 18 9.33 20.85 -4.41
N ALA A 19 8.52 20.93 -5.48
CA ALA A 19 7.24 21.63 -5.46
C ALA A 19 6.28 21.05 -4.42
N VAL A 20 6.13 19.71 -4.39
CA VAL A 20 5.30 18.99 -3.40
C VAL A 20 5.79 19.26 -1.97
N VAL A 21 7.11 19.17 -1.74
CA VAL A 21 7.71 19.45 -0.42
C VAL A 21 7.50 20.91 0.00
N VAL A 22 7.69 21.87 -0.91
CA VAL A 22 7.50 23.31 -0.62
C VAL A 22 6.03 23.60 -0.30
N ALA A 23 5.09 23.07 -1.10
CA ALA A 23 3.65 23.23 -0.85
C ALA A 23 3.26 22.65 0.52
N THR A 24 3.69 21.43 0.80
CA THR A 24 3.46 20.75 2.09
C THR A 24 4.03 21.53 3.26
N ALA A 25 5.30 21.91 3.19
CA ALA A 25 5.98 22.66 4.25
C ALA A 25 5.29 24.00 4.54
N ARG A 26 4.80 24.70 3.51
CA ARG A 26 4.03 25.92 3.68
C ARG A 26 2.72 25.71 4.44
N VAL A 27 1.96 24.68 4.08
CA VAL A 27 0.71 24.34 4.78
C VAL A 27 0.99 23.98 6.23
N VAL A 28 1.95 23.09 6.50
CA VAL A 28 2.31 22.66 7.86
C VAL A 28 2.78 23.85 8.70
N ARG A 29 3.72 24.67 8.20
CA ARG A 29 4.24 25.83 8.93
C ARG A 29 3.18 26.90 9.20
N ARG A 30 2.15 27.05 8.37
CA ARG A 30 1.12 28.07 8.52
C ARG A 30 -0.07 27.61 9.37
N ARG A 31 -0.44 26.32 9.29
CA ARG A 31 -1.66 25.79 9.91
C ARG A 31 -1.42 24.86 11.09
N LEU A 32 -0.26 24.23 11.20
CA LEU A 32 -0.02 23.10 12.09
C LEU A 32 1.14 23.34 13.07
N LYS A 33 1.39 24.61 13.45
CA LYS A 33 2.46 24.98 14.38
C LYS A 33 2.36 24.35 15.77
N HIS A 34 1.19 23.86 16.13
CA HIS A 34 0.91 23.22 17.41
C HIS A 34 1.31 21.74 17.47
N LEU A 35 1.69 21.14 16.34
CA LEU A 35 2.16 19.77 16.28
C LEU A 35 3.61 19.68 16.78
N ASP A 36 3.94 18.61 17.47
CA ASP A 36 5.35 18.29 17.76
C ASP A 36 6.09 17.81 16.49
N ALA A 37 7.38 17.51 16.62
CA ALA A 37 8.21 17.12 15.48
C ALA A 37 7.72 15.84 14.79
N LEU A 38 7.35 14.80 15.59
CA LEU A 38 6.86 13.52 15.07
C LEU A 38 5.49 13.69 14.39
N GLU A 39 4.59 14.37 15.07
CA GLU A 39 3.25 14.69 14.54
C GLU A 39 3.33 15.54 13.27
N SER A 40 4.24 16.55 13.25
CA SER A 40 4.48 17.38 12.06
C SER A 40 5.04 16.57 10.89
N ALA A 41 5.93 15.62 11.15
CA ALA A 41 6.47 14.73 10.12
C ALA A 41 5.34 13.87 9.50
N LEU A 42 4.50 13.23 10.34
CA LEU A 42 3.38 12.42 9.86
C LEU A 42 2.29 13.25 9.17
N ALA A 43 1.99 14.45 9.66
CA ALA A 43 1.11 15.40 8.98
C ALA A 43 1.68 15.81 7.60
N SER A 44 3.01 15.98 7.52
CA SER A 44 3.69 16.26 6.23
C SER A 44 3.58 15.08 5.27
N VAL A 45 3.66 13.84 5.76
CA VAL A 45 3.44 12.64 4.93
C VAL A 45 2.01 12.63 4.39
N VAL A 46 1.00 12.87 5.22
CA VAL A 46 -0.42 12.90 4.78
C VAL A 46 -0.66 13.99 3.74
N ILE A 47 -0.25 15.24 4.05
CA ILE A 47 -0.46 16.38 3.15
C ILE A 47 0.36 16.22 1.87
N GLY A 48 1.63 15.80 1.98
CA GLY A 48 2.51 15.58 0.84
C GLY A 48 1.97 14.51 -0.11
N THR A 49 1.46 13.41 0.44
CA THR A 49 0.80 12.35 -0.35
C THR A 49 -0.46 12.87 -1.03
N ALA A 50 -1.31 13.64 -0.33
CA ALA A 50 -2.50 14.24 -0.93
C ALA A 50 -2.14 15.19 -2.08
N VAL A 51 -1.11 16.05 -1.90
CA VAL A 51 -0.61 16.94 -2.96
C VAL A 51 -0.03 16.15 -4.12
N LEU A 52 0.79 15.12 -3.84
CA LEU A 52 1.38 14.26 -4.86
C LEU A 52 0.31 13.54 -5.69
N ILE A 53 -0.73 13.02 -5.05
CA ILE A 53 -1.89 12.44 -5.74
C ILE A 53 -2.59 13.51 -6.58
N ALA A 54 -2.87 14.67 -6.03
CA ALA A 54 -3.62 15.72 -6.73
C ALA A 54 -2.90 16.22 -7.99
N VAL A 55 -1.57 16.42 -7.96
CA VAL A 55 -0.81 16.93 -9.12
C VAL A 55 -0.74 15.93 -10.28
N HIS A 56 -0.95 14.64 -10.04
CA HIS A 56 -1.03 13.62 -11.09
C HIS A 56 -2.49 13.29 -11.45
N LEU A 57 -3.35 13.14 -10.47
CA LEU A 57 -4.73 12.71 -10.66
C LEU A 57 -5.57 13.78 -11.37
N VAL A 58 -5.35 15.07 -11.11
CA VAL A 58 -6.10 16.12 -11.79
C VAL A 58 -5.83 16.14 -13.29
N PRO A 59 -4.59 16.16 -13.79
CA PRO A 59 -4.32 15.99 -15.24
C PRO A 59 -4.87 14.67 -15.80
N LEU A 60 -4.79 13.58 -15.06
CA LEU A 60 -5.30 12.27 -15.45
C LEU A 60 -6.83 12.28 -15.62
N MET A 61 -7.55 12.92 -14.69
CA MET A 61 -9.01 13.10 -14.77
C MET A 61 -9.43 13.99 -15.94
N LEU A 62 -8.61 14.97 -16.28
CA LEU A 62 -8.86 15.89 -17.40
C LEU A 62 -8.47 15.29 -18.77
N GLY A 63 -7.89 14.10 -18.82
CA GLY A 63 -7.44 13.46 -20.06
C GLY A 63 -6.23 14.13 -20.70
N VAL A 64 -5.37 14.77 -19.88
CA VAL A 64 -4.20 15.51 -20.33
C VAL A 64 -2.94 15.16 -19.55
N LEU A 65 -2.86 13.94 -19.02
CA LEU A 65 -1.69 13.48 -18.25
C LEU A 65 -0.44 13.52 -19.13
N ALA A 66 0.50 14.35 -18.74
CA ALA A 66 1.81 14.48 -19.38
C ALA A 66 2.82 15.07 -18.41
N ARG A 67 4.11 14.93 -18.68
CA ARG A 67 5.19 15.53 -17.89
C ARG A 67 4.98 17.03 -17.65
N GLY A 68 4.59 17.77 -18.72
CA GLY A 68 4.36 19.22 -18.65
C GLY A 68 3.15 19.61 -17.80
N THR A 69 2.04 18.87 -17.90
CA THR A 69 0.82 19.15 -17.13
C THR A 69 1.00 18.83 -15.64
N VAL A 70 1.79 17.79 -15.30
CA VAL A 70 2.16 17.49 -13.91
C VAL A 70 3.05 18.59 -13.34
N LEU A 71 4.00 19.15 -14.10
CA LEU A 71 4.77 20.31 -13.65
C LEU A 71 3.89 21.55 -13.42
N ALA A 72 2.97 21.83 -14.36
CA ALA A 72 2.03 22.95 -14.21
C ALA A 72 1.13 22.77 -12.98
N ALA A 73 0.61 21.57 -12.73
CA ALA A 73 -0.17 21.24 -11.55
C ALA A 73 0.68 21.37 -10.26
N SER A 74 1.97 21.00 -10.31
CA SER A 74 2.90 21.14 -9.19
C SER A 74 3.17 22.61 -8.86
N ALA A 75 3.36 23.44 -9.87
CA ALA A 75 3.51 24.89 -9.70
C ALA A 75 2.22 25.53 -9.14
N LEU A 76 1.06 25.12 -9.64
CA LEU A 76 -0.25 25.54 -9.11
C LEU A 76 -0.39 25.16 -7.63
N ALA A 77 -0.01 23.93 -7.24
CA ALA A 77 -0.07 23.50 -5.84
C ALA A 77 0.80 24.40 -4.94
N VAL A 78 2.00 24.80 -5.38
CA VAL A 78 2.84 25.77 -4.67
C VAL A 78 2.15 27.12 -4.59
N GLY A 79 1.54 27.61 -5.69
CA GLY A 79 0.78 28.85 -5.73
C GLY A 79 -0.39 28.84 -4.72
N LEU A 80 -1.21 27.81 -4.74
CA LEU A 80 -2.33 27.64 -3.80
C LEU A 80 -1.85 27.58 -2.34
N ALA A 81 -0.72 26.92 -2.07
CA ALA A 81 -0.13 26.88 -0.73
C ALA A 81 0.33 28.26 -0.24
N THR A 82 0.59 29.24 -1.13
CA THR A 82 0.88 30.63 -0.74
C THR A 82 -0.36 31.36 -0.23
N LEU A 83 -1.55 30.98 -0.68
CA LEU A 83 -2.83 31.58 -0.29
C LEU A 83 -3.33 31.07 1.07
N VAL A 84 -2.75 29.99 1.59
CA VAL A 84 -3.08 29.46 2.91
C VAL A 84 -2.75 30.50 3.98
N ARG A 85 -3.78 31.03 4.65
CA ARG A 85 -3.60 32.04 5.71
C ARG A 85 -3.05 31.38 6.98
N PRO A 86 -2.14 32.03 7.72
CA PRO A 86 -1.69 31.55 9.02
C PRO A 86 -2.88 31.49 9.99
N THR A 87 -2.93 30.46 10.82
CA THR A 87 -3.81 30.48 11.99
C THR A 87 -3.23 31.44 13.01
N GLY A 88 -4.08 32.33 13.57
CA GLY A 88 -3.70 33.24 14.65
C GLY A 88 -3.43 32.54 16.01
N GLU A 89 -3.44 31.22 16.03
CA GLU A 89 -3.13 30.44 17.23
C GLU A 89 -1.66 30.62 17.59
N THR A 90 -1.42 31.38 18.62
CA THR A 90 -0.09 31.52 19.24
C THR A 90 0.37 30.16 19.76
N ALA A 91 1.66 29.89 19.65
CA ALA A 91 2.34 28.72 20.21
C ALA A 91 2.20 28.59 21.76
N ALA A 92 1.54 29.53 22.40
CA ALA A 92 1.31 29.58 23.85
C ALA A 92 0.43 28.44 24.40
N ALA A 93 -0.26 27.69 23.53
CA ALA A 93 -0.91 26.43 23.91
C ALA A 93 -0.16 25.24 23.33
N GLN A 94 1.16 25.20 23.49
CA GLN A 94 1.91 23.96 23.33
C GLN A 94 1.40 23.00 24.41
N GLU A 95 0.31 22.34 24.09
CA GLU A 95 -0.28 21.33 24.95
C GLU A 95 0.83 20.34 25.27
N ARG A 96 1.17 20.29 26.56
CA ARG A 96 2.04 19.24 27.09
C ARG A 96 1.59 17.95 26.44
N GLY A 97 2.53 17.18 25.90
CA GLY A 97 2.27 15.86 25.33
C GLY A 97 1.32 15.05 26.19
N PRO A 98 0.86 13.87 25.84
CA PRO A 98 -0.15 13.15 26.59
C PRO A 98 0.16 13.22 28.09
N GLY A 99 -0.55 14.10 28.83
CA GLY A 99 -0.23 14.46 30.22
C GLY A 99 -0.34 13.27 31.18
N GLY A 100 0.62 13.09 32.04
CA GLY A 100 0.73 12.04 33.07
C GLY A 100 1.97 11.15 32.89
N PRO A 101 2.41 10.46 33.92
CA PRO A 101 3.60 9.64 33.89
C PRO A 101 3.44 8.48 32.90
N VAL A 102 4.43 8.33 32.04
CA VAL A 102 4.61 7.13 31.21
C VAL A 102 5.45 6.15 32.01
N ALA A 103 5.06 4.87 32.03
CA ALA A 103 5.87 3.84 32.69
C ALA A 103 7.30 3.85 32.08
N PRO A 104 8.35 3.96 32.92
CA PRO A 104 9.72 4.00 32.45
C PRO A 104 10.10 2.66 31.81
N SER A 105 10.78 2.71 30.66
CA SER A 105 11.35 1.52 30.05
C SER A 105 12.63 1.10 30.78
N SER A 106 12.77 -0.19 31.10
CA SER A 106 13.98 -0.74 31.70
C SER A 106 15.14 -0.80 30.69
N ARG A 107 16.38 -0.98 31.17
CA ARG A 107 17.55 -1.20 30.30
C ARG A 107 17.36 -2.43 29.41
N ALA A 108 16.77 -3.51 29.95
CA ALA A 108 16.47 -4.72 29.21
C ALA A 108 15.43 -4.46 28.10
N SER A 109 14.36 -3.68 28.39
CA SER A 109 13.38 -3.28 27.37
C SER A 109 14.02 -2.46 26.24
N TRP A 110 14.93 -1.54 26.56
CA TRP A 110 15.67 -0.79 25.54
C TRP A 110 16.61 -1.67 24.70
N ALA A 111 17.28 -2.66 25.31
CA ALA A 111 18.12 -3.61 24.59
C ALA A 111 17.28 -4.46 23.61
N MET A 112 16.11 -4.95 24.05
CA MET A 112 15.17 -5.67 23.19
C MET A 112 14.65 -4.81 22.04
N ALA A 113 14.29 -3.56 22.31
CA ALA A 113 13.83 -2.63 21.27
C ALA A 113 14.95 -2.32 20.25
N ALA A 114 16.17 -2.08 20.71
CA ALA A 114 17.33 -1.85 19.85
C ALA A 114 17.62 -3.07 18.96
N LEU A 115 17.58 -4.29 19.54
CA LEU A 115 17.77 -5.52 18.79
C LEU A 115 16.66 -5.73 17.75
N ALA A 116 15.39 -5.61 18.15
CA ALA A 116 14.25 -5.79 17.26
C ALA A 116 14.25 -4.77 16.09
N CYS A 117 14.38 -3.48 16.40
CA CYS A 117 14.42 -2.43 15.38
C CYS A 117 15.67 -2.53 14.50
N GLY A 118 16.85 -2.75 15.11
CA GLY A 118 18.11 -2.84 14.38
C GLY A 118 18.14 -4.04 13.42
N PHE A 119 17.71 -5.21 13.90
CA PHE A 119 17.65 -6.40 13.04
C PHE A 119 16.62 -6.23 11.92
N THR A 120 15.41 -5.74 12.21
CA THR A 120 14.39 -5.50 11.18
C THR A 120 14.88 -4.51 10.13
N ALA A 121 15.51 -3.41 10.53
CA ALA A 121 16.07 -2.44 9.59
C ALA A 121 17.20 -3.04 8.76
N ALA A 122 18.10 -3.81 9.36
CA ALA A 122 19.19 -4.49 8.64
C ALA A 122 18.65 -5.53 7.66
N ALA A 123 17.66 -6.33 8.05
CA ALA A 123 17.00 -7.30 7.19
C ALA A 123 16.30 -6.63 5.99
N ALA A 124 15.56 -5.54 6.22
CA ALA A 124 14.91 -4.78 5.17
C ALA A 124 15.91 -4.15 4.18
N VAL A 125 17.03 -3.59 4.68
CA VAL A 125 18.09 -3.02 3.83
C VAL A 125 18.82 -4.11 3.04
N ALA A 126 19.11 -5.26 3.64
CA ALA A 126 19.69 -6.40 2.95
C ALA A 126 18.76 -6.92 1.84
N HIS A 127 17.47 -7.02 2.14
CA HIS A 127 16.44 -7.42 1.17
C HIS A 127 16.32 -6.41 0.02
N LEU A 128 16.33 -5.10 0.34
CA LEU A 128 16.37 -4.05 -0.67
C LEU A 128 17.65 -4.12 -1.52
N GLY A 129 18.80 -4.42 -0.93
CA GLY A 129 20.06 -4.62 -1.67
C GLY A 129 19.98 -5.77 -2.66
N ARG A 130 19.23 -6.83 -2.35
CA ARG A 130 19.01 -7.99 -3.22
C ARG A 130 18.05 -7.67 -4.37
N TRP A 131 16.90 -7.09 -4.07
CA TRP A 131 15.82 -6.88 -5.03
C TRP A 131 15.80 -5.49 -5.69
N GLY A 132 16.51 -4.52 -5.10
CA GLY A 132 16.45 -3.12 -5.54
C GLY A 132 17.01 -2.89 -6.94
N GLY A 133 17.94 -3.73 -7.39
CA GLY A 133 18.53 -3.67 -8.72
C GLY A 133 17.93 -4.64 -9.74
N ASP A 134 16.83 -5.33 -9.39
CA ASP A 134 16.18 -6.29 -10.27
C ASP A 134 14.78 -5.75 -10.68
N GLU A 135 14.08 -6.42 -11.58
CA GLU A 135 12.73 -6.07 -12.01
C GLU A 135 11.69 -6.33 -10.93
N VAL A 136 10.56 -5.64 -11.00
CA VAL A 136 9.40 -5.92 -10.14
C VAL A 136 8.80 -7.26 -10.53
N ILE A 137 8.59 -8.12 -9.54
CA ILE A 137 7.97 -9.43 -9.71
C ILE A 137 6.61 -9.51 -9.01
N GLY A 138 5.87 -10.54 -9.31
CA GLY A 138 4.56 -10.83 -8.73
C GLY A 138 3.42 -10.61 -9.72
N ASP A 139 2.35 -11.38 -9.56
CA ASP A 139 1.19 -11.33 -10.45
C ASP A 139 0.48 -9.98 -10.38
N ASP A 140 0.11 -9.51 -9.17
CA ASP A 140 -0.61 -8.24 -9.00
C ASP A 140 0.11 -7.05 -9.70
N PRO A 141 1.41 -6.77 -9.41
CA PRO A 141 2.07 -5.63 -10.04
C PRO A 141 2.24 -5.78 -11.54
N THR A 142 2.53 -6.97 -12.05
CA THR A 142 2.85 -7.16 -13.47
C THR A 142 1.63 -7.45 -14.35
N SER A 143 0.47 -7.78 -13.75
CA SER A 143 -0.77 -8.04 -14.49
C SER A 143 -1.72 -6.85 -14.56
N PHE A 144 -1.75 -5.96 -13.54
CA PHE A 144 -2.72 -4.85 -13.56
C PHE A 144 -2.23 -3.51 -12.97
N HIS A 145 -1.41 -3.47 -11.89
CA HIS A 145 -0.95 -2.20 -11.32
C HIS A 145 -0.05 -1.42 -12.29
N LEU A 146 1.05 -2.02 -12.71
CA LEU A 146 1.98 -1.39 -13.66
C LEU A 146 1.38 -1.26 -15.07
N PRO A 147 0.69 -2.28 -15.62
CA PRO A 147 -0.03 -2.13 -16.88
C PRO A 147 -1.07 -1.00 -16.87
N GLY A 148 -1.83 -0.85 -15.78
CA GLY A 148 -2.77 0.27 -15.64
C GLY A 148 -2.07 1.63 -15.66
N ILE A 149 -0.92 1.75 -14.98
CA ILE A 149 -0.08 2.96 -15.03
C ILE A 149 0.46 3.18 -16.45
N GLY A 150 0.92 2.11 -17.14
CA GLY A 150 1.37 2.17 -18.51
C GLY A 150 0.29 2.74 -19.45
N ARG A 151 -0.95 2.27 -19.30
CA ARG A 151 -2.09 2.81 -20.08
C ARG A 151 -2.40 4.27 -19.74
N TRP A 152 -2.34 4.68 -18.50
CA TRP A 152 -2.52 6.10 -18.17
C TRP A 152 -1.46 7.00 -18.81
N ILE A 153 -0.23 6.50 -18.95
CA ILE A 153 0.85 7.24 -19.65
C ILE A 153 0.56 7.32 -21.16
N GLN A 154 0.09 6.23 -21.76
CA GLN A 154 -0.22 6.15 -23.20
C GLN A 154 -1.48 6.93 -23.56
N ASP A 155 -2.58 6.73 -22.83
CA ASP A 155 -3.90 7.30 -23.13
C ASP A 155 -4.11 8.68 -22.49
N ALA A 156 -3.22 9.13 -21.59
CA ALA A 156 -3.30 10.37 -20.81
C ALA A 156 -4.55 10.52 -19.94
N THR A 157 -5.35 9.46 -19.74
CA THR A 157 -6.66 9.51 -19.08
C THR A 157 -6.93 8.31 -18.17
N MET A 158 -7.80 8.49 -17.16
CA MET A 158 -8.34 7.41 -16.34
C MET A 158 -9.72 6.91 -16.80
N TRP A 159 -10.32 7.53 -17.80
CA TRP A 159 -11.67 7.22 -18.25
C TRP A 159 -11.75 6.05 -19.22
N LYS A 160 -10.63 5.45 -19.57
CA LYS A 160 -10.52 4.18 -20.25
C LYS A 160 -9.96 3.14 -19.29
N ILE A 161 -10.63 2.01 -19.13
CA ILE A 161 -10.16 0.89 -18.31
C ILE A 161 -9.81 -0.25 -19.25
N ASP A 162 -8.52 -0.54 -19.36
CA ASP A 162 -8.05 -1.75 -20.01
C ASP A 162 -7.86 -2.83 -18.96
N GLN A 163 -8.41 -4.01 -19.22
CA GLN A 163 -8.22 -5.19 -18.40
C GLN A 163 -7.30 -6.15 -19.14
N PHE A 164 -6.37 -6.74 -18.42
CA PHE A 164 -5.40 -7.68 -18.98
C PHE A 164 -5.55 -9.10 -18.40
N VAL A 165 -6.38 -9.25 -17.38
CA VAL A 165 -6.62 -10.54 -16.71
C VAL A 165 -8.05 -10.96 -16.98
N PRO A 166 -8.25 -12.12 -17.64
CA PRO A 166 -9.60 -12.61 -17.93
C PRO A 166 -10.39 -12.84 -16.63
N LEU A 167 -11.70 -12.55 -16.70
CA LEU A 167 -12.69 -12.79 -15.66
C LEU A 167 -12.43 -12.03 -14.34
N LEU A 168 -11.53 -11.03 -14.34
CA LEU A 168 -11.22 -10.18 -13.18
C LEU A 168 -11.31 -8.71 -13.55
N ALA A 169 -12.14 -7.94 -12.86
CA ALA A 169 -12.30 -6.50 -13.07
C ALA A 169 -11.30 -5.67 -12.24
N GLN A 170 -10.02 -5.98 -12.32
CA GLN A 170 -8.97 -5.33 -11.51
C GLN A 170 -8.75 -3.87 -11.88
N GLY A 171 -8.98 -3.47 -13.13
CA GLY A 171 -8.90 -2.08 -13.58
C GLY A 171 -9.88 -1.14 -12.88
N ASN A 172 -10.94 -1.68 -12.26
CA ASN A 172 -11.95 -0.90 -11.52
C ASN A 172 -11.58 -0.63 -10.05
N TYR A 173 -10.42 -1.07 -9.60
CA TYR A 173 -10.00 -0.88 -8.21
C TYR A 173 -9.69 0.59 -7.89
N PRO A 174 -9.78 1.00 -6.61
CA PRO A 174 -9.26 2.30 -6.16
C PRO A 174 -7.74 2.37 -6.36
N ASN A 175 -7.23 3.43 -7.00
CA ASN A 175 -5.86 3.48 -7.51
C ASN A 175 -5.05 4.68 -6.98
N ASN A 176 -5.39 5.29 -5.82
CA ASN A 176 -4.57 6.36 -5.24
C ASN A 176 -3.10 5.93 -5.06
N GLY A 177 -2.89 4.67 -4.68
CA GLY A 177 -1.55 4.12 -4.55
C GLY A 177 -0.81 4.03 -5.87
N ASP A 178 -1.50 3.63 -6.95
CA ASP A 178 -0.93 3.57 -8.29
C ASP A 178 -0.59 4.96 -8.82
N VAL A 179 -1.38 5.99 -8.46
CA VAL A 179 -1.02 7.40 -8.76
C VAL A 179 0.26 7.82 -8.05
N VAL A 180 0.51 7.32 -6.83
CA VAL A 180 1.79 7.55 -6.14
C VAL A 180 2.93 6.81 -6.86
N LEU A 181 2.73 5.58 -7.32
CA LEU A 181 3.72 4.84 -8.12
C LEU A 181 3.97 5.53 -9.47
N LEU A 182 2.93 6.05 -10.14
CA LEU A 182 3.02 6.82 -11.38
C LEU A 182 4.02 7.98 -11.25
N SER A 183 4.13 8.61 -10.08
CA SER A 183 5.06 9.72 -9.85
C SER A 183 6.53 9.35 -10.05
N THR A 184 6.87 8.06 -9.94
CA THR A 184 8.22 7.53 -10.14
C THR A 184 8.43 6.88 -11.52
N ILE A 185 7.35 6.67 -12.28
CA ILE A 185 7.41 6.06 -13.62
C ILE A 185 7.31 7.12 -14.72
N LEU A 186 6.36 8.06 -14.59
CA LEU A 186 6.09 9.11 -15.59
C LEU A 186 7.32 9.94 -15.96
N PRO A 187 8.23 10.32 -15.06
CA PRO A 187 9.40 11.13 -15.42
C PRO A 187 10.31 10.48 -16.46
N TRP A 188 10.42 9.16 -16.45
CA TRP A 188 11.32 8.42 -17.35
C TRP A 188 10.59 7.52 -18.36
N HIS A 189 9.29 7.30 -18.17
CA HIS A 189 8.54 6.21 -18.79
C HIS A 189 9.24 4.86 -18.53
N ASN A 190 9.70 4.65 -17.31
CA ASN A 190 10.43 3.46 -16.89
C ASN A 190 10.20 3.22 -15.39
N ASP A 191 10.21 1.97 -14.96
CA ASP A 191 9.83 1.53 -13.63
C ASP A 191 10.99 1.33 -12.64
N PHE A 192 12.21 1.69 -12.98
CA PHE A 192 13.38 1.43 -12.15
C PHE A 192 13.33 2.06 -10.73
N LEU A 193 12.54 3.12 -10.53
CA LEU A 193 12.33 3.74 -9.22
C LEU A 193 10.99 3.36 -8.54
N VAL A 194 10.21 2.47 -9.13
CA VAL A 194 8.84 2.18 -8.64
C VAL A 194 8.79 1.62 -7.22
N ARG A 195 9.88 1.04 -6.72
CA ARG A 195 10.00 0.56 -5.33
C ARG A 195 10.18 1.68 -4.30
N LEU A 196 10.62 2.85 -4.73
CA LEU A 196 10.94 3.96 -3.83
C LEU A 196 9.75 4.37 -2.94
N PRO A 197 8.51 4.56 -3.46
CA PRO A 197 7.36 4.80 -2.62
C PRO A 197 7.09 3.70 -1.61
N SER A 198 7.13 2.44 -2.02
CA SER A 198 6.84 1.31 -1.12
C SER A 198 7.82 1.26 0.05
N VAL A 199 9.12 1.47 -0.18
CA VAL A 199 10.16 1.51 0.87
C VAL A 199 9.96 2.71 1.79
N PHE A 200 9.68 3.90 1.23
CA PHE A 200 9.42 5.10 2.02
C PHE A 200 8.19 4.92 2.93
N PHE A 201 7.08 4.46 2.38
CA PHE A 201 5.86 4.26 3.15
C PHE A 201 5.95 3.10 4.13
N LEU A 202 6.76 2.07 3.85
CA LEU A 202 7.07 1.02 4.82
C LEU A 202 7.72 1.59 6.08
N ALA A 203 8.73 2.44 5.91
CA ALA A 203 9.38 3.13 7.03
C ALA A 203 8.39 4.05 7.77
N MET A 204 7.55 4.79 7.03
CA MET A 204 6.55 5.67 7.63
C MET A 204 5.43 4.89 8.34
N THR A 205 5.12 3.66 7.94
CA THR A 205 4.20 2.78 8.66
C THR A 205 4.72 2.47 10.06
N ALA A 206 6.01 2.16 10.20
CA ALA A 206 6.64 1.94 11.52
C ALA A 206 6.57 3.22 12.39
N VAL A 207 6.90 4.37 11.80
CA VAL A 207 6.84 5.67 12.51
C VAL A 207 5.41 6.00 12.95
N ALA A 208 4.41 5.75 12.11
CA ALA A 208 3.01 5.97 12.44
C ALA A 208 2.51 5.02 13.54
N ALA A 209 2.86 3.73 13.47
CA ALA A 209 2.53 2.75 14.52
C ALA A 209 3.18 3.13 15.87
N PHE A 210 4.44 3.57 15.86
CA PHE A 210 5.10 4.13 17.05
C PHE A 210 4.31 5.32 17.62
N ALA A 211 3.92 6.28 16.77
CA ALA A 211 3.18 7.47 17.20
C ALA A 211 1.81 7.12 17.80
N VAL A 212 1.08 6.14 17.21
CA VAL A 212 -0.18 5.63 17.77
C VAL A 212 0.04 5.03 19.17
N ALA A 213 1.08 4.21 19.35
CA ALA A 213 1.41 3.65 20.65
C ALA A 213 1.76 4.73 21.68
N ARG A 214 2.49 5.76 21.26
CA ARG A 214 2.84 6.92 22.11
C ARG A 214 1.61 7.75 22.52
N GLU A 215 0.64 7.90 21.62
CA GLU A 215 -0.62 8.60 21.94
C GLU A 215 -1.45 7.84 23.01
N LEU A 216 -1.29 6.51 23.08
CA LEU A 216 -1.82 5.68 24.18
C LEU A 216 -0.99 5.75 25.48
N ARG A 217 0.16 6.42 25.48
CA ARG A 217 1.13 6.45 26.59
C ARG A 217 1.80 5.10 26.87
N ALA A 218 1.96 4.27 25.85
CA ALA A 218 2.75 3.05 25.97
C ALA A 218 4.23 3.37 26.30
N PRO A 219 4.97 2.49 27.02
CA PRO A 219 6.39 2.66 27.25
C PRO A 219 7.16 2.82 25.94
N HIS A 220 8.21 3.64 25.92
CA HIS A 220 8.94 3.95 24.68
C HIS A 220 9.51 2.70 24.00
N ALA A 221 10.17 1.82 24.78
CA ALA A 221 10.76 0.59 24.24
C ALA A 221 9.68 -0.34 23.65
N ALA A 222 8.57 -0.54 24.37
CA ALA A 222 7.45 -1.34 23.87
C ALA A 222 6.83 -0.75 22.59
N SER A 223 6.74 0.60 22.51
CA SER A 223 6.25 1.28 21.32
C SER A 223 7.15 1.05 20.10
N LEU A 224 8.48 1.01 20.30
CA LEU A 224 9.44 0.70 19.23
C LEU A 224 9.34 -0.76 18.80
N ILE A 225 9.23 -1.71 19.75
CA ILE A 225 9.06 -3.13 19.41
C ILE A 225 7.75 -3.35 18.65
N ALA A 226 6.65 -2.70 19.06
CA ALA A 226 5.37 -2.78 18.35
C ALA A 226 5.43 -2.18 16.94
N ALA A 227 6.17 -1.08 16.76
CA ALA A 227 6.41 -0.49 15.44
C ALA A 227 7.23 -1.42 14.54
N ALA A 228 8.29 -2.02 15.07
CA ALA A 228 9.07 -3.04 14.36
C ALA A 228 8.22 -4.27 14.02
N ALA A 229 7.31 -4.68 14.92
CA ALA A 229 6.43 -5.84 14.70
C ALA A 229 5.52 -5.68 13.48
N VAL A 230 5.03 -4.46 13.20
CA VAL A 230 4.21 -4.23 12.00
C VAL A 230 4.99 -4.49 10.71
N VAL A 231 6.21 -3.95 10.64
CA VAL A 231 7.01 -3.99 9.40
C VAL A 231 7.85 -5.26 9.28
N SER A 232 7.94 -6.07 10.32
CA SER A 232 8.60 -7.37 10.32
C SER A 232 7.68 -8.55 9.97
N LEU A 233 6.37 -8.32 9.78
CA LEU A 233 5.45 -9.38 9.37
C LEU A 233 5.92 -10.00 8.05
N PRO A 234 5.96 -11.35 7.91
CA PRO A 234 6.44 -12.01 6.70
C PRO A 234 5.78 -11.50 5.42
N VAL A 235 4.45 -11.33 5.43
CA VAL A 235 3.72 -10.79 4.27
C VAL A 235 4.15 -9.37 3.90
N VAL A 236 4.62 -8.56 4.83
CA VAL A 236 5.06 -7.18 4.57
C VAL A 236 6.33 -7.18 3.71
N GLY A 237 7.34 -7.96 4.07
CA GLY A 237 8.54 -8.14 3.25
C GLY A 237 8.19 -8.65 1.84
N PHE A 238 7.30 -9.64 1.78
CA PHE A 238 6.85 -10.26 0.54
C PHE A 238 6.17 -9.30 -0.44
N VAL A 239 5.30 -8.37 0.03
CA VAL A 239 4.52 -7.52 -0.86
C VAL A 239 5.16 -6.16 -1.15
N THR A 240 6.10 -5.68 -0.33
CA THR A 240 6.62 -4.31 -0.46
C THR A 240 7.82 -4.21 -1.38
N ILE A 241 8.94 -4.87 -1.05
CA ILE A 241 10.21 -4.65 -1.77
C ILE A 241 10.24 -5.37 -3.11
N PRO A 242 10.01 -6.70 -3.22
CA PRO A 242 10.07 -7.38 -4.52
C PRO A 242 8.93 -6.98 -5.47
N ARG A 243 7.75 -6.74 -4.90
CA ARG A 243 6.50 -6.53 -5.65
C ARG A 243 6.09 -5.08 -5.83
N ALA A 244 6.68 -4.15 -5.10
CA ALA A 244 6.36 -2.72 -5.15
C ALA A 244 4.85 -2.41 -5.04
N LEU A 245 4.08 -3.22 -4.29
CA LEU A 245 2.64 -3.01 -4.15
C LEU A 245 2.34 -1.72 -3.36
N PRO A 246 1.23 -1.03 -3.65
CA PRO A 246 0.85 0.21 -3.00
C PRO A 246 0.32 0.03 -1.56
N ASP A 247 0.36 -1.17 -1.00
CA ASP A 247 -0.18 -1.52 0.31
C ASP A 247 0.45 -0.69 1.44
N ALA A 248 1.76 -0.43 1.40
CA ALA A 248 2.44 0.39 2.41
C ALA A 248 1.90 1.84 2.46
N ILE A 249 1.44 2.39 1.34
CA ILE A 249 0.80 3.71 1.25
C ILE A 249 -0.51 3.69 2.04
N MET A 250 -1.32 2.66 1.82
CA MET A 250 -2.56 2.44 2.55
C MET A 250 -2.32 2.28 4.05
N TRP A 251 -1.35 1.45 4.46
CA TRP A 251 -1.05 1.19 5.87
C TRP A 251 -0.60 2.44 6.61
N THR A 252 0.32 3.21 6.01
CA THR A 252 0.81 4.48 6.59
C THR A 252 -0.33 5.47 6.78
N THR A 253 -1.12 5.68 5.74
CA THR A 253 -2.20 6.68 5.78
C THR A 253 -3.33 6.25 6.69
N PHE A 254 -3.64 4.96 6.78
CA PHE A 254 -4.58 4.40 7.73
C PHE A 254 -4.12 4.62 9.19
N ALA A 255 -2.86 4.31 9.49
CA ALA A 255 -2.28 4.52 10.82
C ALA A 255 -2.22 6.02 11.20
N CYS A 256 -1.87 6.90 10.26
CA CYS A 256 -1.95 8.36 10.46
C CYS A 256 -3.39 8.82 10.73
N GLY A 257 -4.37 8.26 10.02
CA GLY A 257 -5.78 8.53 10.28
C GLY A 257 -6.19 8.17 11.70
N ALA A 258 -5.85 6.98 12.16
CA ALA A 258 -6.08 6.54 13.53
C ALA A 258 -5.39 7.44 14.56
N LEU A 259 -4.12 7.81 14.33
CA LEU A 259 -3.36 8.74 15.18
C LEU A 259 -4.10 10.07 15.35
N PHE A 260 -4.50 10.71 14.25
CA PHE A 260 -5.14 12.02 14.32
C PHE A 260 -6.57 11.96 14.90
N LEU A 261 -7.30 10.85 14.75
CA LEU A 261 -8.55 10.62 15.49
C LEU A 261 -8.32 10.53 17.00
N LEU A 262 -7.29 9.81 17.44
CA LEU A 262 -6.90 9.71 18.86
C LEU A 262 -6.46 11.07 19.40
N ARG A 263 -5.66 11.79 18.64
CA ARG A 263 -5.19 13.13 18.97
C ARG A 263 -6.36 14.10 19.14
N HIS A 264 -7.31 14.11 18.19
CA HIS A 264 -8.52 14.93 18.28
C HIS A 264 -9.33 14.62 19.55
N ALA A 265 -9.37 13.37 20.01
CA ALA A 265 -10.03 13.03 21.26
C ALA A 265 -9.44 13.78 22.49
N ARG A 266 -8.16 14.19 22.42
CA ARG A 266 -7.42 14.96 23.41
C ARG A 266 -7.49 16.47 23.16
N THR A 267 -7.20 16.91 21.95
CA THR A 267 -6.98 18.32 21.59
C THR A 267 -8.25 19.08 21.21
N ARG A 268 -9.24 18.36 20.69
CA ARG A 268 -10.50 18.92 20.12
C ARG A 268 -10.28 19.88 18.96
N ARG A 269 -9.15 19.80 18.26
CA ARG A 269 -8.83 20.67 17.12
C ARG A 269 -9.40 20.09 15.83
N ASP A 270 -10.05 20.94 15.03
CA ASP A 270 -10.60 20.55 13.72
C ASP A 270 -9.50 20.18 12.73
N SER A 271 -8.28 20.74 12.88
CA SER A 271 -7.10 20.35 12.07
C SER A 271 -6.76 18.86 12.19
N ASP A 272 -6.93 18.27 13.38
CA ASP A 272 -6.70 16.84 13.58
C ASP A 272 -7.74 16.00 12.82
N LEU A 273 -9.00 16.47 12.77
CA LEU A 273 -10.07 15.80 11.98
C LEU A 273 -9.82 15.90 10.48
N VAL A 274 -9.33 17.05 10.01
CA VAL A 274 -8.98 17.24 8.59
C VAL A 274 -7.84 16.29 8.22
N LEU A 275 -6.79 16.21 9.03
CA LEU A 275 -5.69 15.27 8.81
C LEU A 275 -6.16 13.81 8.85
N ALA A 276 -7.01 13.45 9.83
CA ALA A 276 -7.57 12.12 9.94
C ALA A 276 -8.42 11.73 8.73
N GLY A 277 -9.36 12.59 8.33
CA GLY A 277 -10.23 12.35 7.18
C GLY A 277 -9.47 12.26 5.86
N THR A 278 -8.48 13.15 5.65
CA THR A 278 -7.62 13.11 4.47
C THR A 278 -6.79 11.82 4.43
N ALA A 279 -6.16 11.44 5.55
CA ALA A 279 -5.36 10.22 5.63
C ALA A 279 -6.21 8.96 5.38
N LEU A 280 -7.38 8.86 6.01
CA LEU A 280 -8.33 7.76 5.80
C LEU A 280 -8.88 7.75 4.36
N GLY A 281 -9.08 8.93 3.76
CA GLY A 281 -9.50 9.04 2.36
C GLY A 281 -8.45 8.52 1.39
N ILE A 282 -7.16 8.82 1.61
CA ILE A 282 -6.08 8.26 0.82
C ILE A 282 -6.06 6.73 1.00
N ALA A 283 -6.18 6.24 2.23
CA ALA A 283 -6.19 4.80 2.51
C ALA A 283 -7.35 4.08 1.81
N ALA A 284 -8.58 4.62 1.91
CA ALA A 284 -9.77 4.06 1.24
C ALA A 284 -9.66 4.10 -0.28
N GLY A 285 -9.08 5.18 -0.84
CA GLY A 285 -8.86 5.30 -2.28
C GLY A 285 -7.67 4.50 -2.82
N THR A 286 -6.95 3.74 -1.98
CA THR A 286 -5.75 2.98 -2.39
C THR A 286 -6.04 1.50 -2.66
N LYS A 287 -6.87 0.85 -1.83
CA LYS A 287 -7.15 -0.61 -1.92
C LYS A 287 -8.55 -0.93 -1.41
N TRP A 288 -9.17 -2.01 -1.93
CA TRP A 288 -10.50 -2.43 -1.49
C TRP A 288 -10.60 -2.74 0.00
N TYR A 289 -9.57 -3.34 0.61
CA TYR A 289 -9.61 -3.55 2.05
C TYR A 289 -9.45 -2.25 2.85
N GLY A 290 -8.97 -1.17 2.24
CA GLY A 290 -9.07 0.19 2.76
C GLY A 290 -10.50 0.72 2.71
N VAL A 291 -11.21 0.48 1.59
CA VAL A 291 -12.64 0.85 1.45
C VAL A 291 -13.49 0.21 2.53
N SER A 292 -13.23 -1.04 2.89
CA SER A 292 -13.99 -1.75 3.94
C SER A 292 -13.54 -1.37 5.36
N SER A 293 -12.23 -1.17 5.59
CA SER A 293 -11.68 -0.90 6.93
C SER A 293 -11.98 0.51 7.44
N VAL A 294 -11.94 1.52 6.56
CA VAL A 294 -12.11 2.93 6.94
C VAL A 294 -13.51 3.22 7.53
N PRO A 295 -14.63 2.81 6.92
CA PRO A 295 -15.96 3.00 7.51
C PRO A 295 -16.10 2.37 8.89
N VAL A 296 -15.52 1.18 9.12
CA VAL A 296 -15.54 0.49 10.41
C VAL A 296 -14.85 1.34 11.48
N VAL A 297 -13.65 1.85 11.19
CA VAL A 297 -12.91 2.69 12.14
C VAL A 297 -13.66 3.99 12.44
N VAL A 298 -14.21 4.66 11.42
CA VAL A 298 -14.96 5.91 11.58
C VAL A 298 -16.23 5.66 12.39
N ALA A 299 -16.97 4.60 12.10
CA ALA A 299 -18.20 4.26 12.83
C ALA A 299 -17.93 3.98 14.32
N ILE A 300 -16.89 3.17 14.62
CA ILE A 300 -16.51 2.88 16.00
C ILE A 300 -16.01 4.12 16.72
N TRP A 301 -15.27 5.01 16.03
CA TRP A 301 -14.83 6.27 16.60
C TRP A 301 -16.03 7.20 16.95
N ILE A 302 -17.02 7.31 16.05
CA ILE A 302 -18.24 8.07 16.30
C ILE A 302 -18.99 7.47 17.50
N ALA A 303 -19.17 6.14 17.55
CA ALA A 303 -19.81 5.44 18.64
C ALA A 303 -19.08 5.67 19.98
N ALA A 304 -17.75 5.55 20.00
CA ALA A 304 -16.95 5.80 21.20
C ALA A 304 -17.11 7.24 21.71
N ARG A 305 -17.15 8.22 20.82
CA ARG A 305 -17.38 9.62 21.17
C ARG A 305 -18.80 9.88 21.70
N ALA A 306 -19.80 9.27 21.08
CA ALA A 306 -21.20 9.38 21.54
C ALA A 306 -21.37 8.77 22.93
N LEU A 307 -20.75 7.60 23.20
CA LEU A 307 -20.76 6.96 24.50
C LEU A 307 -20.04 7.81 25.57
N ALA A 308 -18.87 8.37 25.23
CA ALA A 308 -18.14 9.27 26.13
C ALA A 308 -18.93 10.53 26.46
N ALA A 309 -19.64 11.10 25.47
CA ALA A 309 -20.53 12.25 25.69
C ALA A 309 -21.69 11.90 26.64
N ARG A 310 -22.36 10.75 26.46
CA ARG A 310 -23.44 10.27 27.34
C ARG A 310 -22.97 10.03 28.78
N ARG A 311 -21.77 9.46 28.99
CA ARG A 311 -21.19 9.26 30.32
C ARG A 311 -21.00 10.59 31.06
N ARG A 312 -20.41 11.60 30.40
CA ARG A 312 -20.22 12.95 30.98
C ARG A 312 -21.52 13.61 31.40
N VAL A 313 -22.59 13.43 30.62
CA VAL A 313 -23.93 13.91 30.98
C VAL A 313 -24.41 13.25 32.29
N ARG A 314 -24.26 11.93 32.41
CA ARG A 314 -24.65 11.18 33.62
C ARG A 314 -23.83 11.57 34.85
N GLU A 315 -22.57 11.95 34.66
CA GLU A 315 -21.64 12.40 35.72
C GLU A 315 -21.85 13.89 36.09
N GLY A 316 -22.86 14.56 35.57
CA GLY A 316 -23.23 15.95 35.94
C GLY A 316 -22.28 17.01 35.36
N ALA A 317 -21.53 16.71 34.29
CA ALA A 317 -20.64 17.68 33.67
C ALA A 317 -21.43 18.90 33.12
N ARG A 318 -21.01 20.13 33.49
CA ARG A 318 -21.69 21.41 33.16
C ARG A 318 -21.77 21.72 31.65
N ALA A 319 -21.01 21.05 30.80
CA ALA A 319 -21.05 21.22 29.34
C ALA A 319 -20.85 19.86 28.62
N PRO A 320 -21.90 19.06 28.42
CA PRO A 320 -21.79 17.84 27.61
C PRO A 320 -21.48 18.20 26.16
N ALA A 321 -20.67 17.36 25.48
CA ALA A 321 -20.51 17.49 24.04
C ALA A 321 -21.89 17.36 23.37
N ARG A 322 -22.30 18.39 22.66
CA ARG A 322 -23.64 18.42 22.01
C ARG A 322 -23.66 17.29 20.95
N PRO A 323 -24.73 16.48 20.84
CA PRO A 323 -24.84 15.43 19.82
C PRO A 323 -24.52 15.94 18.40
N ARG A 324 -24.90 17.20 18.12
CA ARG A 324 -24.60 17.89 16.86
C ARG A 324 -23.08 18.01 16.59
N ALA A 325 -22.25 18.18 17.62
CA ALA A 325 -20.80 18.26 17.44
C ALA A 325 -20.19 16.89 17.05
N VAL A 326 -20.70 15.80 17.64
CA VAL A 326 -20.25 14.44 17.27
C VAL A 326 -20.63 14.12 15.83
N LEU A 327 -21.86 14.49 15.41
CA LEU A 327 -22.33 14.32 14.04
C LEU A 327 -21.49 15.16 13.06
N ARG A 328 -21.24 16.45 13.36
CA ARG A 328 -20.42 17.35 12.55
C ARG A 328 -19.02 16.73 12.32
N ASP A 329 -18.41 16.28 13.38
CA ASP A 329 -17.06 15.71 13.33
C ASP A 329 -17.05 14.41 12.53
N GLY A 330 -18.09 13.57 12.67
CA GLY A 330 -18.27 12.36 11.88
C GLY A 330 -18.46 12.66 10.39
N VAL A 331 -19.29 13.66 10.05
CA VAL A 331 -19.51 14.09 8.67
C VAL A 331 -18.22 14.67 8.06
N LEU A 332 -17.45 15.44 8.82
CA LEU A 332 -16.18 15.99 8.35
C LEU A 332 -15.17 14.88 8.01
N VAL A 333 -14.96 13.94 8.92
CA VAL A 333 -14.01 12.83 8.70
C VAL A 333 -14.51 11.90 7.60
N GLY A 334 -15.79 11.48 7.65
CA GLY A 334 -16.39 10.61 6.65
C GLY A 334 -16.45 11.26 5.27
N GLY A 335 -16.81 12.53 5.18
CA GLY A 335 -16.86 13.30 3.93
C GLY A 335 -15.46 13.41 3.27
N LEU A 336 -14.42 13.71 4.07
CA LEU A 336 -13.04 13.73 3.56
C LEU A 336 -12.54 12.34 3.17
N ALA A 337 -12.95 11.30 3.89
CA ALA A 337 -12.64 9.92 3.52
C ALA A 337 -13.28 9.54 2.18
N VAL A 338 -14.55 9.88 1.99
CA VAL A 338 -15.24 9.67 0.71
C VAL A 338 -14.60 10.50 -0.40
N LEU A 339 -14.24 11.76 -0.15
CA LEU A 339 -13.58 12.64 -1.14
C LEU A 339 -12.27 12.03 -1.65
N GLY A 340 -11.50 11.36 -0.79
CA GLY A 340 -10.24 10.72 -1.19
C GLY A 340 -10.42 9.52 -2.13
N MET A 341 -11.56 8.86 -2.14
CA MET A 341 -11.88 7.76 -3.07
C MET A 341 -12.84 8.16 -4.19
N LEU A 342 -13.42 9.36 -4.10
CA LEU A 342 -14.47 9.83 -5.02
C LEU A 342 -14.11 9.73 -6.51
N PRO A 343 -12.90 10.08 -6.96
CA PRO A 343 -12.53 9.97 -8.39
C PRO A 343 -12.75 8.55 -8.94
N TRP A 344 -12.40 7.52 -8.17
CA TRP A 344 -12.54 6.13 -8.57
C TRP A 344 -14.00 5.67 -8.57
N LEU A 345 -14.79 6.12 -7.59
CA LEU A 345 -16.23 5.84 -7.56
C LEU A 345 -16.97 6.50 -8.74
N VAL A 346 -16.61 7.74 -9.07
CA VAL A 346 -17.18 8.45 -10.23
C VAL A 346 -16.77 7.80 -11.54
N ARG A 347 -15.50 7.39 -11.68
CA ARG A 347 -15.04 6.64 -12.86
C ARG A 347 -15.85 5.36 -13.06
N ASN A 348 -15.97 4.56 -12.01
CA ASN A 348 -16.72 3.30 -12.09
C ASN A 348 -18.19 3.53 -12.39
N LEU A 349 -18.82 4.53 -11.73
CA LEU A 349 -20.21 4.91 -12.01
C LEU A 349 -20.41 5.32 -13.48
N ALA A 350 -19.49 6.13 -14.03
CA ALA A 350 -19.57 6.60 -15.42
C ALA A 350 -19.39 5.45 -16.43
N LEU A 351 -18.52 4.48 -16.14
CA LEU A 351 -18.16 3.41 -17.09
C LEU A 351 -19.03 2.14 -16.95
N SER A 352 -19.54 1.84 -15.75
CA SER A 352 -20.29 0.60 -15.49
C SER A 352 -21.68 0.83 -14.87
N GLY A 353 -22.07 2.08 -14.56
CA GLY A 353 -23.30 2.37 -13.84
C GLY A 353 -23.28 1.98 -12.35
N ASN A 354 -22.15 1.43 -11.87
CA ASN A 354 -21.98 0.97 -10.48
C ASN A 354 -20.70 1.58 -9.87
N PRO A 355 -20.80 2.49 -8.89
CA PRO A 355 -19.62 3.15 -8.31
C PRO A 355 -18.67 2.21 -7.60
N VAL A 356 -19.14 1.05 -7.16
CA VAL A 356 -18.36 0.03 -6.45
C VAL A 356 -18.16 -1.24 -7.30
N PHE A 357 -18.29 -1.14 -8.62
CA PHE A 357 -18.05 -2.25 -9.53
C PHE A 357 -16.69 -2.91 -9.25
N PRO A 358 -16.57 -4.24 -9.20
CA PRO A 358 -17.53 -5.26 -9.60
C PRO A 358 -18.38 -5.83 -8.43
N LEU A 359 -18.65 -5.06 -7.39
CA LEU A 359 -19.44 -5.53 -6.26
C LEU A 359 -20.93 -5.39 -6.54
N ASN A 360 -21.71 -6.46 -6.32
CA ASN A 360 -23.16 -6.39 -6.23
C ASN A 360 -23.53 -5.84 -4.84
N VAL A 361 -24.37 -4.81 -4.78
CA VAL A 361 -24.81 -4.20 -3.53
C VAL A 361 -26.31 -4.34 -3.37
N GLU A 362 -26.69 -5.16 -2.40
CA GLU A 362 -28.07 -5.35 -2.01
C GLU A 362 -28.32 -4.77 -0.61
N LEU A 363 -29.44 -4.11 -0.44
CA LEU A 363 -29.87 -3.58 0.85
C LEU A 363 -31.33 -3.97 1.09
N PHE A 364 -31.58 -4.72 2.16
CA PHE A 364 -32.90 -5.22 2.53
C PHE A 364 -33.63 -5.96 1.39
N GLY A 365 -32.89 -6.76 0.59
CA GLY A 365 -33.45 -7.52 -0.54
C GLY A 365 -33.67 -6.67 -1.81
N VAL A 366 -33.26 -5.40 -1.81
CA VAL A 366 -33.31 -4.52 -2.98
C VAL A 366 -31.90 -4.37 -3.53
N THR A 367 -31.69 -4.68 -4.80
CA THR A 367 -30.41 -4.44 -5.49
C THR A 367 -30.26 -2.93 -5.74
N ILE A 368 -29.31 -2.30 -5.08
CA ILE A 368 -28.96 -0.88 -5.25
C ILE A 368 -28.02 -0.70 -6.44
N PHE A 369 -26.98 -1.54 -6.51
CA PHE A 369 -26.05 -1.58 -7.62
C PHE A 369 -25.84 -3.02 -8.05
N SER A 370 -26.14 -3.32 -9.30
CA SER A 370 -25.94 -4.65 -9.87
C SER A 370 -24.52 -4.77 -10.42
N ALA A 371 -23.99 -5.98 -10.33
CA ALA A 371 -22.78 -6.39 -11.03
C ALA A 371 -22.96 -7.82 -11.56
N PRO A 372 -22.30 -8.20 -12.65
CA PRO A 372 -22.31 -9.58 -13.12
C PRO A 372 -21.64 -10.50 -12.10
N ARG A 373 -21.85 -11.78 -12.25
CA ARG A 373 -21.22 -12.78 -11.40
C ARG A 373 -19.71 -12.78 -11.59
N ASP A 374 -18.97 -12.60 -10.51
CA ASP A 374 -17.51 -12.70 -10.47
C ASP A 374 -17.12 -14.19 -10.34
N VAL A 375 -16.94 -14.86 -11.49
CA VAL A 375 -16.67 -16.30 -11.59
C VAL A 375 -15.40 -16.68 -10.82
N ILE A 376 -14.34 -15.88 -10.94
CA ILE A 376 -13.07 -16.17 -10.25
C ILE A 376 -13.24 -16.07 -8.73
N ARG A 377 -13.97 -15.08 -8.25
CA ARG A 377 -14.24 -14.95 -6.82
C ARG A 377 -15.06 -16.13 -6.28
N ASP A 378 -16.04 -16.58 -7.06
CA ASP A 378 -16.90 -17.72 -6.67
C ASP A 378 -16.12 -19.03 -6.65
N GLU A 379 -15.14 -19.21 -7.55
CA GLU A 379 -14.38 -20.46 -7.67
C GLU A 379 -13.19 -20.55 -6.70
N VAL A 380 -12.53 -19.45 -6.40
CA VAL A 380 -11.28 -19.43 -5.61
C VAL A 380 -11.24 -18.36 -4.52
N GLY A 381 -12.18 -17.42 -4.50
CA GLY A 381 -12.19 -16.25 -3.62
C GLY A 381 -12.80 -16.49 -2.24
N PHE A 382 -12.74 -17.70 -1.69
CA PHE A 382 -13.33 -18.02 -0.39
C PHE A 382 -12.78 -17.15 0.75
N SER A 383 -13.65 -16.84 1.70
CA SER A 383 -13.30 -16.22 2.98
C SER A 383 -13.01 -17.29 4.04
N ILE A 384 -12.37 -16.91 5.14
CA ILE A 384 -12.19 -17.79 6.31
C ILE A 384 -13.56 -18.23 6.86
N ALA A 385 -14.54 -17.33 6.85
CA ALA A 385 -15.89 -17.61 7.35
C ALA A 385 -16.63 -18.69 6.55
N ASP A 386 -16.33 -18.86 5.27
CA ASP A 386 -16.94 -19.91 4.43
C ASP A 386 -16.57 -21.31 4.91
N TYR A 387 -15.50 -21.43 5.69
CA TYR A 387 -15.03 -22.70 6.28
C TYR A 387 -15.33 -22.83 7.78
N ALA A 388 -16.23 -22.03 8.35
CA ALA A 388 -16.54 -22.08 9.78
C ALA A 388 -16.98 -23.48 10.28
N GLY A 389 -17.58 -24.29 9.41
CA GLY A 389 -17.98 -25.67 9.67
C GLY A 389 -16.95 -26.75 9.27
N ALA A 390 -15.77 -26.39 8.77
CA ALA A 390 -14.74 -27.30 8.25
C ALA A 390 -13.41 -27.14 9.00
N PRO A 391 -13.24 -27.75 10.20
CA PRO A 391 -12.07 -27.49 11.06
C PRO A 391 -10.74 -27.93 10.45
N ASP A 392 -10.73 -28.93 9.57
CA ASP A 392 -9.54 -29.38 8.83
C ASP A 392 -9.08 -28.34 7.81
N VAL A 393 -10.00 -27.66 7.13
CA VAL A 393 -9.68 -26.55 6.21
C VAL A 393 -9.25 -25.32 7.00
N LEU A 394 -9.93 -25.00 8.13
CA LEU A 394 -9.50 -23.92 9.02
C LEU A 394 -8.10 -24.15 9.56
N GLY A 395 -7.71 -25.41 9.83
CA GLY A 395 -6.34 -25.74 10.20
C GLY A 395 -5.33 -25.36 9.12
N LYS A 396 -5.62 -25.62 7.85
CA LYS A 396 -4.79 -25.22 6.70
C LYS A 396 -4.72 -23.68 6.57
N VAL A 397 -5.85 -22.98 6.72
CA VAL A 397 -5.90 -21.51 6.72
C VAL A 397 -5.07 -20.94 7.86
N ALA A 398 -5.17 -21.49 9.07
CA ALA A 398 -4.39 -21.03 10.23
C ALA A 398 -2.88 -21.13 9.98
N ILE A 399 -2.42 -22.20 9.31
CA ILE A 399 -1.01 -22.31 8.89
C ILE A 399 -0.64 -21.15 7.94
N LYS A 400 -1.46 -20.85 6.95
CA LYS A 400 -1.23 -19.74 6.00
C LYS A 400 -1.26 -18.37 6.69
N VAL A 401 -2.10 -18.19 7.71
CA VAL A 401 -2.11 -16.98 8.53
C VAL A 401 -0.81 -16.86 9.33
N VAL A 402 -0.30 -17.94 9.91
CA VAL A 402 0.98 -17.95 10.64
C VAL A 402 2.15 -17.73 9.67
N GLU A 403 2.15 -18.31 8.48
CA GLU A 403 3.14 -18.06 7.43
C GLU A 403 3.20 -16.55 7.06
N GLY A 404 2.05 -15.87 6.96
CA GLY A 404 2.00 -14.47 6.57
C GLY A 404 2.19 -13.46 7.71
N LEU A 405 1.73 -13.77 8.93
CA LEU A 405 1.67 -12.83 10.05
C LEU A 405 2.51 -13.26 11.27
N GLY A 406 3.12 -14.43 11.22
CA GLY A 406 3.85 -14.99 12.38
C GLY A 406 2.96 -15.14 13.62
N GLY A 407 3.56 -14.96 14.80
CA GLY A 407 2.84 -15.04 16.09
C GLY A 407 2.11 -13.76 16.51
N ALA A 408 2.22 -12.67 15.73
CA ALA A 408 1.67 -11.37 16.11
C ALA A 408 0.14 -11.38 16.36
N PRO A 409 -0.71 -12.05 15.58
CA PRO A 409 -2.16 -12.10 15.80
C PRO A 409 -2.53 -12.67 17.18
N ILE A 410 -1.84 -13.73 17.63
CA ILE A 410 -2.11 -14.37 18.92
C ILE A 410 -1.79 -13.41 20.07
N LEU A 411 -0.62 -12.76 20.04
CA LEU A 411 -0.23 -11.78 21.03
C LEU A 411 -1.18 -10.60 21.08
N CYS A 412 -1.62 -10.13 19.91
CA CYS A 412 -2.61 -9.05 19.79
C CYS A 412 -3.97 -9.47 20.38
N ALA A 413 -4.47 -10.67 20.07
CA ALA A 413 -5.74 -11.15 20.62
C ALA A 413 -5.72 -11.20 22.15
N ILE A 414 -4.65 -11.74 22.74
CA ILE A 414 -4.46 -11.74 24.20
C ILE A 414 -4.43 -10.30 24.75
N ALA A 415 -3.67 -9.41 24.10
CA ALA A 415 -3.55 -8.02 24.54
C ALA A 415 -4.88 -7.26 24.48
N LEU A 416 -5.71 -7.48 23.45
CA LEU A 416 -7.03 -6.85 23.34
C LEU A 416 -7.97 -7.30 24.47
N VAL A 417 -7.95 -8.59 24.83
CA VAL A 417 -8.71 -9.11 25.98
C VAL A 417 -8.22 -8.49 27.29
N VAL A 418 -6.90 -8.49 27.51
CA VAL A 418 -6.29 -7.90 28.72
C VAL A 418 -6.60 -6.41 28.81
N ALA A 419 -6.50 -5.66 27.71
CA ALA A 419 -6.85 -4.25 27.64
C ALA A 419 -8.32 -4.00 28.01
N ALA A 420 -9.24 -4.82 27.51
CA ALA A 420 -10.65 -4.74 27.85
C ALA A 420 -10.91 -4.99 29.36
N ILE A 421 -10.21 -5.94 29.96
CA ILE A 421 -10.30 -6.23 31.40
C ILE A 421 -9.74 -5.05 32.22
N ILE A 422 -8.55 -4.54 31.88
CA ILE A 422 -7.90 -3.43 32.59
C ILE A 422 -8.78 -2.18 32.55
N THR A 423 -9.31 -1.84 31.36
CA THR A 423 -10.13 -0.65 31.18
C THR A 423 -11.48 -0.74 31.91
N ARG A 424 -12.03 -1.93 32.11
CA ARG A 424 -13.24 -2.15 32.92
C ARG A 424 -12.96 -1.99 34.43
N ARG A 425 -11.79 -2.42 34.91
CA ARG A 425 -11.43 -2.43 36.32
C ARG A 425 -10.85 -1.11 36.84
N ASN A 426 -10.23 -0.31 35.97
CA ASN A 426 -9.56 0.93 36.36
C ASN A 426 -10.18 2.15 35.63
N PRO A 427 -11.11 2.88 36.29
CA PRO A 427 -11.78 4.05 35.72
C PRO A 427 -10.85 5.23 35.38
N SER A 428 -9.66 5.31 35.99
CA SER A 428 -8.71 6.43 35.83
C SER A 428 -7.74 6.26 34.64
N ALA A 429 -7.71 5.12 33.96
CA ALA A 429 -6.87 4.90 32.79
C ALA A 429 -7.36 5.75 31.59
N PRO A 430 -6.55 5.98 30.53
CA PRO A 430 -6.97 6.70 29.31
C PRO A 430 -8.00 5.90 28.49
N GLN A 431 -9.10 5.53 29.14
CA GLN A 431 -10.09 4.53 28.75
C GLN A 431 -10.69 4.71 27.36
N PRO A 432 -11.16 5.90 26.94
CA PRO A 432 -11.92 5.99 25.68
C PRO A 432 -11.04 5.70 24.44
N ARG A 433 -9.75 6.06 24.49
CA ARG A 433 -8.80 5.87 23.37
C ARG A 433 -8.38 4.41 23.24
N VAL A 434 -8.07 3.76 24.35
CA VAL A 434 -7.73 2.32 24.37
C VAL A 434 -8.93 1.49 23.94
N LEU A 435 -10.13 1.79 24.49
CA LEU A 435 -11.37 1.09 24.11
C LEU A 435 -11.71 1.26 22.63
N PHE A 436 -11.51 2.47 22.09
CA PHE A 436 -11.69 2.74 20.66
C PHE A 436 -10.77 1.83 19.81
N LEU A 437 -9.45 1.83 20.08
CA LEU A 437 -8.53 0.99 19.32
C LEU A 437 -8.78 -0.51 19.51
N THR A 438 -9.10 -0.94 20.75
CA THR A 438 -9.44 -2.34 21.06
C THR A 438 -10.67 -2.79 20.26
N ALA A 439 -11.74 -1.99 20.28
CA ALA A 439 -12.96 -2.29 19.55
C ALA A 439 -12.75 -2.25 18.02
N ALA A 440 -12.02 -1.26 17.53
CA ALA A 440 -11.72 -1.13 16.11
C ALA A 440 -10.83 -2.28 15.61
N ALA A 441 -9.79 -2.65 16.36
CA ALA A 441 -8.92 -3.78 16.03
C ALA A 441 -9.70 -5.11 16.00
N ALA A 442 -10.56 -5.35 17.01
CA ALA A 442 -11.39 -6.55 17.06
C ALA A 442 -12.39 -6.61 15.90
N ALA A 443 -13.05 -5.49 15.58
CA ALA A 443 -13.98 -5.42 14.45
C ALA A 443 -13.29 -5.61 13.10
N LEU A 444 -12.08 -5.07 12.93
CA LEU A 444 -11.29 -5.27 11.71
C LEU A 444 -10.75 -6.70 11.61
N ALA A 445 -10.39 -7.35 12.72
CA ALA A 445 -10.03 -8.75 12.73
C ALA A 445 -11.21 -9.65 12.33
N LEU A 446 -12.42 -9.33 12.82
CA LEU A 446 -13.65 -10.01 12.38
C LEU A 446 -13.93 -9.73 10.89
N LEU A 447 -13.82 -8.46 10.45
CA LEU A 447 -13.99 -8.09 9.05
C LEU A 447 -13.02 -8.89 8.16
N TYR A 448 -11.76 -9.07 8.58
CA TYR A 448 -10.78 -9.89 7.86
C TYR A 448 -11.30 -11.31 7.63
N THR A 449 -11.89 -11.96 8.66
CA THR A 449 -12.42 -13.32 8.49
C THR A 449 -13.59 -13.41 7.51
N LEU A 450 -14.33 -12.32 7.33
CA LEU A 450 -15.47 -12.20 6.41
C LEU A 450 -15.08 -11.71 5.01
N THR A 451 -13.86 -11.19 4.86
CA THR A 451 -13.40 -10.60 3.59
C THR A 451 -13.13 -11.71 2.56
N PRO A 452 -13.65 -11.59 1.34
CA PRO A 452 -13.33 -12.53 0.26
C PRO A 452 -11.83 -12.70 0.04
N ALA A 453 -11.44 -13.85 -0.47
CA ALA A 453 -10.05 -14.21 -0.78
C ALA A 453 -9.09 -14.30 0.44
N THR A 454 -9.59 -14.33 1.67
CA THR A 454 -8.76 -14.57 2.86
C THR A 454 -8.42 -16.06 3.05
N ALA A 455 -9.18 -16.96 2.42
CA ALA A 455 -8.86 -18.37 2.25
C ALA A 455 -8.66 -18.71 0.77
N LEU A 456 -7.97 -17.84 0.03
CA LEU A 456 -7.80 -17.91 -1.43
C LEU A 456 -7.20 -19.24 -1.88
N GLY A 457 -7.86 -19.90 -2.83
CA GLY A 457 -7.49 -21.17 -3.43
C GLY A 457 -8.69 -21.94 -3.93
N LEU A 458 -8.45 -23.10 -4.54
CA LEU A 458 -9.55 -24.03 -4.89
C LEU A 458 -10.30 -24.45 -3.63
N ARG A 459 -11.56 -24.85 -3.79
CA ARG A 459 -12.39 -25.28 -2.66
C ARG A 459 -11.65 -26.29 -1.81
N ASP A 460 -11.69 -26.11 -0.49
CA ASP A 460 -11.01 -26.92 0.53
C ASP A 460 -9.47 -26.95 0.44
N THR A 461 -8.88 -26.11 -0.44
CA THR A 461 -7.43 -26.03 -0.66
C THR A 461 -6.96 -24.56 -0.68
N PRO A 462 -6.85 -23.90 0.50
CA PRO A 462 -6.48 -22.47 0.60
C PRO A 462 -4.97 -22.26 0.37
N SER A 463 -4.48 -22.52 -0.83
CA SER A 463 -3.04 -22.56 -1.15
C SER A 463 -2.37 -21.20 -1.19
N LEU A 464 -3.10 -20.15 -1.60
CA LEU A 464 -2.57 -18.79 -1.78
C LEU A 464 -2.99 -17.80 -0.69
N ALA A 465 -3.65 -18.29 0.37
CA ALA A 465 -4.18 -17.44 1.44
C ALA A 465 -3.11 -16.60 2.16
N HIS A 466 -1.83 -17.02 2.20
CA HIS A 466 -0.74 -16.31 2.85
C HIS A 466 -0.51 -14.90 2.30
N ALA A 467 -0.64 -14.68 0.98
CA ALA A 467 -0.47 -13.37 0.36
C ALA A 467 -1.55 -12.37 0.83
N ASN A 468 -2.78 -12.85 1.06
CA ASN A 468 -3.91 -12.03 1.45
C ASN A 468 -4.04 -11.84 2.97
N THR A 469 -3.12 -12.38 3.76
CA THR A 469 -2.98 -12.03 5.18
C THR A 469 -2.66 -10.53 5.36
N ARG A 470 -2.18 -9.85 4.30
CA ARG A 470 -2.02 -8.39 4.27
C ARG A 470 -3.32 -7.62 4.59
N TYR A 471 -4.49 -8.21 4.34
CA TYR A 471 -5.79 -7.58 4.68
C TYR A 471 -6.05 -7.52 6.19
N ALA A 472 -5.33 -8.27 7.01
CA ALA A 472 -5.39 -8.19 8.47
C ALA A 472 -4.52 -7.04 9.04
N ILE A 473 -3.62 -6.43 8.25
CA ILE A 473 -2.69 -5.41 8.74
C ILE A 473 -3.41 -4.20 9.36
N PRO A 474 -4.54 -3.68 8.83
CA PRO A 474 -5.28 -2.62 9.50
C PRO A 474 -5.68 -2.96 10.94
N ALA A 475 -6.07 -4.21 11.21
CA ALA A 475 -6.36 -4.66 12.58
C ALA A 475 -5.09 -4.66 13.46
N LEU A 476 -3.97 -5.14 12.92
CA LEU A 476 -2.69 -5.22 13.64
C LEU A 476 -2.09 -3.82 13.90
N LEU A 477 -2.26 -2.86 12.98
CA LEU A 477 -1.85 -1.47 13.17
C LEU A 477 -2.53 -0.80 14.37
N LEU A 478 -3.73 -1.26 14.75
CA LEU A 478 -4.44 -0.79 15.93
C LEU A 478 -4.15 -1.66 17.16
N ALA A 479 -3.98 -2.97 17.00
CA ALA A 479 -3.80 -3.92 18.10
C ALA A 479 -2.38 -3.88 18.69
N LEU A 480 -1.32 -3.77 17.87
CA LEU A 480 0.07 -3.71 18.35
C LEU A 480 0.34 -2.50 19.26
N PRO A 481 -0.15 -1.28 18.97
CA PRO A 481 -0.11 -0.17 19.92
C PRO A 481 -0.83 -0.46 21.25
N VAL A 482 -1.98 -1.17 21.22
CA VAL A 482 -2.67 -1.61 22.44
C VAL A 482 -1.82 -2.63 23.21
N LEU A 483 -1.17 -3.57 22.52
CA LEU A 483 -0.25 -4.52 23.14
C LEU A 483 0.90 -3.78 23.82
N ALA A 484 1.53 -2.81 23.15
CA ALA A 484 2.57 -1.97 23.75
C ALA A 484 2.06 -1.20 24.98
N TRP A 485 0.82 -0.72 24.98
CA TRP A 485 0.22 -0.09 26.14
C TRP A 485 0.02 -1.09 27.29
N VAL A 486 -0.46 -2.30 27.01
CA VAL A 486 -0.68 -3.37 28.02
C VAL A 486 0.61 -3.69 28.78
N THR A 487 1.78 -3.71 28.14
CA THR A 487 3.06 -4.01 28.82
C THR A 487 3.34 -3.05 29.98
N GLY A 488 2.90 -1.79 29.86
CA GLY A 488 3.05 -0.78 30.92
C GLY A 488 1.95 -0.81 32.00
N GLN A 489 0.89 -1.62 31.83
CA GLN A 489 -0.24 -1.68 32.74
C GLN A 489 -0.24 -2.93 33.65
N ILE A 490 0.53 -3.94 33.29
CA ILE A 490 0.65 -5.20 34.03
C ILE A 490 1.90 -5.21 34.91
N ARG A 491 2.04 -6.26 35.75
CA ARG A 491 3.22 -6.38 36.62
C ARG A 491 4.52 -6.28 35.82
N PRO A 492 5.57 -5.57 36.32
CA PRO A 492 6.79 -5.29 35.53
C PRO A 492 7.48 -6.53 34.94
N PHE A 493 7.45 -7.66 35.66
CA PHE A 493 8.00 -8.92 35.12
C PHE A 493 7.18 -9.43 33.93
N ALA A 494 5.86 -9.48 34.07
CA ALA A 494 4.97 -9.94 32.99
C ALA A 494 5.03 -8.99 31.75
N GLY A 495 5.13 -7.68 32.01
CA GLY A 495 5.31 -6.68 30.91
C GLY A 495 6.60 -6.94 30.13
N ARG A 496 7.72 -7.16 30.82
CA ARG A 496 9.01 -7.50 30.20
C ARG A 496 8.99 -8.85 29.48
N ALA A 497 8.32 -9.84 30.03
CA ALA A 497 8.16 -11.13 29.37
C ALA A 497 7.37 -10.98 28.06
N LEU A 498 6.29 -10.18 28.06
CA LEU A 498 5.51 -9.89 26.86
C LEU A 498 6.32 -9.11 25.81
N GLU A 499 7.14 -8.11 26.24
CA GLU A 499 8.07 -7.40 25.36
C GLU A 499 9.10 -8.36 24.74
N ALA A 500 9.64 -9.31 25.52
CA ALA A 500 10.60 -10.30 25.01
C ALA A 500 9.97 -11.24 24.00
N VAL A 501 8.77 -11.76 24.26
CA VAL A 501 8.05 -12.61 23.30
C VAL A 501 7.73 -11.86 22.02
N LEU A 502 7.30 -10.60 22.11
CA LEU A 502 7.05 -9.77 20.94
C LEU A 502 8.35 -9.49 20.18
N ALA A 503 9.46 -9.19 20.86
CA ALA A 503 10.76 -8.97 20.22
C ALA A 503 11.25 -10.24 19.49
N LEU A 504 11.05 -11.42 20.07
CA LEU A 504 11.34 -12.69 19.39
C LEU A 504 10.47 -12.87 18.14
N ALA A 505 9.16 -12.58 18.24
CA ALA A 505 8.27 -12.63 17.07
C ALA A 505 8.72 -11.65 15.96
N VAL A 506 9.22 -10.47 16.34
CA VAL A 506 9.80 -9.50 15.39
C VAL A 506 11.03 -10.07 14.70
N LEU A 507 11.95 -10.66 15.44
CA LEU A 507 13.18 -11.24 14.87
C LEU A 507 12.87 -12.36 13.89
N PHE A 508 11.99 -13.30 14.28
CA PHE A 508 11.55 -14.37 13.38
C PHE A 508 10.82 -13.85 12.16
N GLY A 509 9.88 -12.91 12.34
CA GLY A 509 9.13 -12.33 11.24
C GLY A 509 10.04 -11.57 10.27
N ALA A 510 11.02 -10.80 10.77
CA ALA A 510 11.99 -10.12 9.91
C ALA A 510 12.92 -11.10 9.18
N TYR A 511 13.36 -12.17 9.87
CA TYR A 511 14.19 -13.21 9.25
C TYR A 511 13.48 -13.86 8.06
N ASP A 512 12.23 -14.28 8.26
CA ASP A 512 11.42 -14.95 7.25
C ASP A 512 10.94 -13.98 6.17
N GLY A 513 10.30 -12.88 6.56
CA GLY A 513 9.66 -11.92 5.65
C GLY A 513 10.63 -11.22 4.71
N TYR A 514 11.83 -10.92 5.17
CA TYR A 514 12.89 -10.35 4.34
C TYR A 514 13.83 -11.40 3.77
N GLN A 515 13.51 -12.68 3.92
CA GLN A 515 14.25 -13.79 3.33
C GLN A 515 15.76 -13.68 3.60
N VAL A 516 16.16 -13.59 4.86
CA VAL A 516 17.56 -13.45 5.25
C VAL A 516 18.33 -14.73 4.87
N VAL A 517 19.16 -14.67 3.83
CA VAL A 517 19.88 -15.84 3.29
C VAL A 517 21.29 -15.96 3.84
N GLY A 518 21.89 -14.87 4.33
CA GLY A 518 23.28 -14.94 4.79
C GLY A 518 23.65 -13.86 5.81
N GLY A 519 24.51 -14.21 6.75
CA GLY A 519 25.01 -13.29 7.76
C GLY A 519 25.81 -12.12 7.16
N ARG A 520 26.45 -12.31 6.00
CA ARG A 520 27.22 -11.24 5.33
C ARG A 520 26.35 -10.07 4.91
N ASP A 521 25.17 -10.32 4.36
CA ASP A 521 24.26 -9.27 3.90
C ASP A 521 23.72 -8.45 5.08
N ILE A 522 23.39 -9.10 6.19
CA ILE A 522 22.97 -8.44 7.43
C ILE A 522 24.11 -7.58 8.02
N VAL A 523 25.34 -8.09 8.02
CA VAL A 523 26.51 -7.32 8.49
C VAL A 523 26.72 -6.09 7.60
N ALA A 524 26.73 -6.26 6.27
CA ALA A 524 26.86 -5.15 5.32
C ALA A 524 25.74 -4.11 5.50
N ALA A 525 24.47 -4.55 5.64
CA ALA A 525 23.34 -3.68 5.88
C ALA A 525 23.45 -2.93 7.24
N THR A 526 23.93 -3.61 8.29
CA THR A 526 24.16 -3.01 9.61
C THR A 526 25.24 -1.93 9.55
N VAL A 527 26.36 -2.21 8.83
CA VAL A 527 27.43 -1.22 8.60
C VAL A 527 26.92 -0.02 7.82
N ALA A 528 26.13 -0.26 6.75
CA ALA A 528 25.51 0.81 5.95
C ALA A 528 24.57 1.70 6.79
N LEU A 529 23.70 1.08 7.62
CA LEU A 529 22.83 1.81 8.54
C LEU A 529 23.62 2.59 9.59
N GLY A 530 24.70 2.01 10.14
CA GLY A 530 25.60 2.69 11.04
C GLY A 530 26.28 3.91 10.41
N ALA A 531 26.74 3.77 9.17
CA ALA A 531 27.34 4.87 8.39
C ALA A 531 26.32 5.98 8.10
N LEU A 532 25.09 5.62 7.67
CA LEU A 532 24.01 6.57 7.45
C LEU A 532 23.59 7.30 8.73
N GLY A 533 23.47 6.56 9.85
CA GLY A 533 23.18 7.13 11.16
C GLY A 533 24.29 8.09 11.63
N GLY A 534 25.56 7.71 11.45
CA GLY A 534 26.72 8.55 11.74
C GLY A 534 26.76 9.81 10.89
N ALA A 535 26.52 9.69 9.58
CA ALA A 535 26.41 10.84 8.68
C ALA A 535 25.25 11.76 9.07
N GLY A 536 24.07 11.21 9.36
CA GLY A 536 22.90 11.96 9.83
C GLY A 536 23.18 12.71 11.14
N TYR A 537 23.84 12.08 12.10
CA TYR A 537 24.27 12.72 13.34
C TYR A 537 25.29 13.82 13.09
N GLY A 538 26.27 13.59 12.20
CA GLY A 538 27.26 14.61 11.78
C GLY A 538 26.57 15.83 11.17
N LEU A 539 25.62 15.62 10.24
CA LEU A 539 24.83 16.69 9.62
C LEU A 539 23.98 17.44 10.67
N TRP A 540 23.39 16.71 11.63
CA TRP A 540 22.64 17.32 12.72
C TRP A 540 23.54 18.20 13.61
N ARG A 541 24.75 17.77 13.91
CA ARG A 541 25.76 18.57 14.62
C ARG A 541 26.16 19.82 13.84
N LEU A 542 26.19 19.73 12.51
CA LEU A 542 26.55 20.82 11.59
C LEU A 542 25.35 21.67 11.12
N ARG A 543 24.17 21.46 11.70
CA ARG A 543 22.90 22.09 11.25
C ARG A 543 22.92 23.62 11.19
N GLU A 544 23.81 24.26 11.95
CA GLU A 544 23.99 25.72 11.92
C GLU A 544 24.85 26.19 10.74
N ARG A 545 25.63 25.29 10.13
CA ARG A 545 26.49 25.58 8.97
C ARG A 545 25.74 25.30 7.66
N ARG A 546 24.92 26.27 7.25
CA ARG A 546 24.03 26.12 6.07
C ARG A 546 24.77 25.68 4.81
N LEU A 547 25.98 26.23 4.54
CA LEU A 547 26.79 25.85 3.36
C LEU A 547 27.19 24.36 3.38
N VAL A 548 27.54 23.81 4.55
CA VAL A 548 27.88 22.39 4.68
C VAL A 548 26.66 21.51 4.41
N LEU A 549 25.48 21.90 4.90
CA LEU A 549 24.24 21.16 4.63
C LEU A 549 23.87 21.18 3.14
N VAL A 550 24.02 22.35 2.49
CA VAL A 550 23.78 22.47 1.04
C VAL A 550 24.76 21.61 0.26
N ALA A 551 26.06 21.68 0.57
CA ALA A 551 27.09 20.89 -0.09
C ALA A 551 26.86 19.37 0.09
N ALA A 552 26.52 18.93 1.32
CA ALA A 552 26.20 17.54 1.60
C ALA A 552 24.93 17.09 0.86
N GLY A 553 23.90 17.94 0.78
CA GLY A 553 22.68 17.66 0.02
C GLY A 553 22.94 17.51 -1.49
N VAL A 554 23.78 18.40 -2.06
CA VAL A 554 24.19 18.32 -3.47
C VAL A 554 25.01 17.05 -3.72
N ALA A 555 25.97 16.74 -2.84
CA ALA A 555 26.76 15.51 -2.96
C ALA A 555 25.90 14.24 -2.90
N ALA A 556 24.97 14.19 -1.95
CA ALA A 556 24.02 13.07 -1.83
C ALA A 556 23.11 12.94 -3.07
N ALA A 557 22.64 14.07 -3.63
CA ALA A 557 21.86 14.09 -4.86
C ALA A 557 22.66 13.57 -6.06
N LEU A 558 23.91 13.98 -6.21
CA LEU A 558 24.80 13.49 -7.28
C LEU A 558 25.08 11.99 -7.17
N VAL A 559 25.41 11.51 -5.95
CA VAL A 559 25.59 10.06 -5.71
C VAL A 559 24.31 9.30 -5.99
N GLY A 560 23.15 9.82 -5.57
CA GLY A 560 21.83 9.23 -5.85
C GLY A 560 21.53 9.15 -7.34
N LEU A 561 21.85 10.20 -8.12
CA LEU A 561 21.67 10.21 -9.58
C LEU A 561 22.54 9.16 -10.27
N VAL A 562 23.83 9.07 -9.89
CA VAL A 562 24.74 8.05 -10.47
C VAL A 562 24.29 6.64 -10.11
N ALA A 563 23.83 6.42 -8.88
CA ALA A 563 23.28 5.13 -8.46
C ALA A 563 22.01 4.77 -9.21
N ALA A 564 21.11 5.73 -9.42
CA ALA A 564 19.86 5.56 -10.15
C ALA A 564 20.11 5.26 -11.64
N ASP A 565 21.07 5.95 -12.28
CA ASP A 565 21.45 5.70 -13.67
C ASP A 565 21.99 4.28 -13.85
N ARG A 566 22.92 3.83 -12.98
CA ARG A 566 23.42 2.45 -12.99
C ARG A 566 22.34 1.40 -12.72
N MET A 567 21.41 1.72 -11.83
CA MET A 567 20.30 0.83 -11.50
C MET A 567 19.38 0.66 -12.71
N GLN A 568 19.00 1.75 -13.40
CA GLN A 568 18.18 1.66 -14.60
C GLN A 568 18.87 0.89 -15.73
N ASP A 569 20.20 1.06 -15.93
CA ASP A 569 20.94 0.30 -16.92
C ASP A 569 20.93 -1.19 -16.60
N ARG A 570 21.15 -1.55 -15.34
CA ARG A 570 21.10 -2.94 -14.88
C ARG A 570 19.73 -3.58 -15.10
N ILE A 571 18.64 -2.91 -14.68
CA ILE A 571 17.28 -3.42 -14.82
C ILE A 571 16.89 -3.58 -16.30
N ASN A 572 17.33 -2.67 -17.17
CA ASN A 572 16.98 -2.71 -18.60
C ASN A 572 17.87 -3.63 -19.44
N ALA A 573 19.05 -4.07 -18.92
CA ALA A 573 20.00 -4.88 -19.68
C ALA A 573 19.47 -6.29 -19.99
N ASP A 574 18.73 -6.89 -19.06
CA ASP A 574 18.15 -8.24 -19.20
C ASP A 574 16.71 -8.31 -18.68
N ARG A 575 15.96 -7.22 -18.91
CA ARG A 575 14.61 -7.01 -18.41
C ARG A 575 13.74 -8.26 -18.54
N TYR A 576 13.48 -8.97 -17.45
CA TYR A 576 12.68 -10.20 -17.38
C TYR A 576 13.17 -11.39 -18.23
N GLY A 577 14.19 -11.24 -19.08
CA GLY A 577 14.64 -12.30 -19.98
C GLY A 577 15.18 -13.52 -19.24
N HIS A 578 15.77 -13.32 -18.08
CA HIS A 578 16.31 -14.40 -17.24
C HIS A 578 15.22 -15.25 -16.54
N PHE A 579 13.98 -14.73 -16.39
CA PHE A 579 12.88 -15.49 -15.79
C PHE A 579 12.35 -16.58 -16.72
N ASP A 580 12.24 -16.26 -18.02
CA ASP A 580 11.72 -17.19 -19.01
C ASP A 580 12.25 -16.83 -20.41
N ARG A 581 12.75 -17.82 -21.16
CA ARG A 581 13.22 -17.63 -22.53
C ARG A 581 12.12 -17.09 -23.48
N GLY A 582 10.84 -17.33 -23.15
CA GLY A 582 9.71 -16.76 -23.85
C GLY A 582 9.63 -15.24 -23.68
N LEU A 583 9.90 -14.74 -22.48
CA LEU A 583 9.94 -13.29 -22.22
C LEU A 583 11.12 -12.64 -22.96
N ASP A 584 12.28 -13.26 -22.96
CA ASP A 584 13.43 -12.80 -23.74
C ASP A 584 13.13 -12.77 -25.26
N ALA A 585 12.44 -13.80 -25.78
CA ALA A 585 12.00 -13.80 -27.18
C ALA A 585 10.94 -12.72 -27.47
N LEU A 586 10.01 -12.46 -26.54
CA LEU A 586 9.03 -11.37 -26.62
C LEU A 586 9.74 -10.02 -26.73
N LEU A 587 10.66 -9.72 -25.82
CA LEU A 587 11.37 -8.45 -25.79
C LEU A 587 12.21 -8.20 -27.04
N ARG A 588 12.80 -9.26 -27.63
CA ARG A 588 13.50 -9.15 -28.90
C ARG A 588 12.56 -8.97 -30.10
N ALA A 589 11.37 -9.56 -30.06
CA ALA A 589 10.39 -9.43 -31.12
C ALA A 589 9.62 -8.09 -31.06
N ALA A 590 9.45 -7.53 -29.85
CA ALA A 590 8.75 -6.27 -29.61
C ALA A 590 9.66 -5.25 -28.90
N PRO A 591 10.73 -4.76 -29.54
CA PRO A 591 11.70 -3.88 -28.90
C PRO A 591 11.14 -2.47 -28.59
N ALA A 592 10.31 -1.91 -29.46
CA ALA A 592 9.65 -0.61 -29.30
C ALA A 592 8.55 -0.43 -30.36
N ASP A 593 7.54 0.36 -30.05
CA ASP A 593 6.45 0.78 -30.96
C ASP A 593 5.78 -0.43 -31.66
N LYS A 594 5.58 -1.51 -30.90
CA LYS A 594 4.97 -2.75 -31.39
C LYS A 594 3.59 -2.95 -30.78
N ARG A 595 2.72 -3.61 -31.55
CA ARG A 595 1.42 -4.05 -31.05
C ARG A 595 1.50 -5.50 -30.62
N VAL A 596 1.30 -5.75 -29.31
CA VAL A 596 1.44 -7.05 -28.68
C VAL A 596 0.09 -7.58 -28.24
N GLY A 597 -0.34 -8.69 -28.84
CA GLY A 597 -1.53 -9.42 -28.42
C GLY A 597 -1.19 -10.42 -27.33
N LEU A 598 -2.00 -10.47 -26.29
CA LEU A 598 -1.86 -11.43 -25.18
C LEU A 598 -3.11 -12.31 -25.11
N GLU A 599 -2.93 -13.61 -24.80
CA GLU A 599 -4.04 -14.52 -24.53
C GLU A 599 -3.65 -15.51 -23.43
N PHE A 600 -4.51 -15.65 -22.42
CA PHE A 600 -4.37 -16.60 -21.33
C PHE A 600 -5.71 -17.21 -20.98
N ALA A 601 -5.73 -18.49 -20.62
CA ALA A 601 -6.97 -19.14 -20.21
C ALA A 601 -7.47 -18.64 -18.86
N THR A 602 -6.57 -18.35 -17.91
CA THR A 602 -6.89 -17.95 -16.54
C THR A 602 -5.76 -17.12 -15.92
N TYR A 603 -6.08 -16.37 -14.85
CA TYR A 603 -5.14 -15.60 -14.04
C TYR A 603 -3.92 -16.41 -13.53
N TRP A 604 -4.13 -17.68 -13.22
CA TRP A 604 -3.13 -18.57 -12.59
C TRP A 604 -2.12 -19.20 -13.55
N SER A 605 -2.22 -18.92 -14.84
CA SER A 605 -1.43 -19.63 -15.86
C SER A 605 0.05 -19.25 -15.90
N LEU A 606 0.49 -18.18 -15.21
CA LEU A 606 1.82 -17.62 -15.35
C LEU A 606 2.70 -17.66 -14.08
N GLY A 607 2.17 -18.16 -12.97
CA GLY A 607 2.90 -18.18 -11.70
C GLY A 607 3.14 -16.77 -11.12
N ASP A 608 4.36 -16.49 -10.60
CA ASP A 608 4.69 -15.23 -9.92
C ASP A 608 4.98 -14.04 -10.85
N LEU A 609 4.77 -14.15 -12.14
CA LEU A 609 5.06 -13.11 -13.13
C LEU A 609 4.08 -13.16 -14.28
N SER A 610 3.39 -12.05 -14.56
CA SER A 610 2.58 -11.89 -15.77
C SER A 610 3.40 -11.29 -16.91
N PRO A 611 3.28 -11.77 -18.16
CA PRO A 611 3.95 -11.18 -19.30
C PRO A 611 3.35 -9.84 -19.73
N VAL A 612 2.26 -9.39 -19.13
CA VAL A 612 1.58 -8.14 -19.47
C VAL A 612 2.53 -6.96 -19.34
N TRP A 613 3.16 -6.80 -18.15
CA TRP A 613 4.08 -5.68 -17.94
C TRP A 613 5.35 -5.75 -18.80
N PRO A 614 6.05 -6.88 -18.91
CA PRO A 614 7.16 -7.02 -19.87
C PRO A 614 6.79 -6.62 -21.30
N ALA A 615 5.58 -6.92 -21.75
CA ALA A 615 5.11 -6.61 -23.10
C ALA A 615 5.05 -5.10 -23.41
N PHE A 616 4.88 -4.23 -22.39
CA PHE A 616 4.93 -2.78 -22.58
C PHE A 616 6.31 -2.26 -23.01
N GLY A 617 7.37 -3.08 -22.92
CA GLY A 617 8.72 -2.69 -23.29
C GLY A 617 9.41 -1.83 -22.22
N THR A 618 10.65 -1.40 -22.50
CA THR A 618 11.47 -0.65 -21.54
C THR A 618 11.06 0.81 -21.38
N ARG A 619 10.29 1.36 -22.36
CA ARG A 619 9.86 2.77 -22.42
C ARG A 619 8.35 2.94 -22.37
N ILE A 620 7.61 1.86 -22.16
CA ILE A 620 6.15 1.86 -22.15
C ILE A 620 5.60 2.38 -23.49
N ASP A 621 6.25 1.96 -24.58
CA ASP A 621 5.96 2.39 -25.95
C ASP A 621 5.22 1.32 -26.78
N ASN A 622 5.20 0.06 -26.35
CA ASN A 622 4.42 -0.96 -27.00
C ASN A 622 2.93 -0.87 -26.63
N GLU A 623 2.05 -1.04 -27.61
CA GLU A 623 0.60 -1.18 -27.41
C GLU A 623 0.29 -2.63 -27.06
N VAL A 624 -0.20 -2.87 -25.83
CA VAL A 624 -0.45 -4.22 -25.31
C VAL A 624 -1.94 -4.45 -25.14
N GLU A 625 -2.49 -5.47 -25.78
CA GLU A 625 -3.92 -5.80 -25.70
C GLU A 625 -4.11 -7.28 -25.38
N PHE A 626 -5.16 -7.59 -24.62
CA PHE A 626 -5.63 -8.96 -24.49
C PHE A 626 -6.51 -9.30 -25.70
N VAL A 627 -6.25 -10.43 -26.37
CA VAL A 627 -7.02 -10.90 -27.51
C VAL A 627 -8.25 -11.65 -27.02
N GLY A 628 -9.31 -10.91 -26.78
CA GLY A 628 -10.57 -11.40 -26.21
C GLY A 628 -11.70 -10.38 -26.41
N GLU A 629 -12.83 -10.64 -25.78
CA GLU A 629 -14.02 -9.78 -25.83
C GLU A 629 -14.43 -9.33 -24.44
N PHE A 630 -15.15 -8.22 -24.34
CA PHE A 630 -15.75 -7.78 -23.08
C PHE A 630 -17.19 -8.28 -23.01
N VAL A 631 -17.47 -9.14 -22.04
CA VAL A 631 -18.80 -9.64 -21.73
C VAL A 631 -19.19 -9.15 -20.34
N ASP A 632 -20.25 -8.36 -20.28
CA ASP A 632 -20.77 -7.80 -19.00
C ASP A 632 -19.72 -7.06 -18.15
N GLY A 633 -18.74 -6.42 -18.79
CA GLY A 633 -17.67 -5.67 -18.11
C GLY A 633 -16.47 -6.51 -17.67
N PHE A 634 -16.46 -7.81 -17.96
CA PHE A 634 -15.30 -8.69 -17.77
C PHE A 634 -14.66 -9.06 -19.09
N LEU A 635 -13.33 -9.04 -19.11
CA LEU A 635 -12.55 -9.56 -20.19
C LEU A 635 -12.72 -11.08 -20.28
N THR A 636 -13.03 -11.60 -21.47
CA THR A 636 -13.31 -13.01 -21.68
C THR A 636 -12.53 -13.50 -22.91
N PRO A 637 -11.80 -14.62 -22.83
CA PRO A 637 -11.18 -15.25 -23.98
C PRO A 637 -12.23 -15.65 -25.03
N TYR A 638 -11.89 -15.56 -26.32
CA TYR A 638 -12.76 -16.06 -27.38
C TYR A 638 -13.04 -17.56 -27.23
N ARG A 639 -14.28 -17.97 -27.49
CA ARG A 639 -14.73 -19.34 -27.35
C ARG A 639 -14.57 -20.20 -28.59
N ASP A 640 -14.34 -19.56 -29.76
CA ASP A 640 -14.24 -20.22 -31.04
C ASP A 640 -13.10 -19.67 -31.91
N ALA A 641 -12.63 -20.51 -32.84
CA ALA A 641 -11.52 -20.22 -33.69
C ALA A 641 -11.83 -19.11 -34.73
N ALA A 642 -13.08 -18.95 -35.14
CA ALA A 642 -13.46 -17.97 -36.16
C ALA A 642 -13.32 -16.55 -35.61
N SER A 643 -13.94 -16.29 -34.45
CA SER A 643 -13.88 -15.01 -33.73
C SER A 643 -12.43 -14.65 -33.36
N PHE A 644 -11.65 -15.61 -32.86
CA PHE A 644 -10.25 -15.40 -32.50
C PHE A 644 -9.40 -15.03 -33.72
N ARG A 645 -9.54 -15.76 -34.87
CA ARG A 645 -8.81 -15.47 -36.11
C ARG A 645 -9.22 -14.13 -36.72
N GLU A 646 -10.46 -13.76 -36.56
CA GLU A 646 -10.96 -12.46 -37.01
C GLU A 646 -10.31 -11.34 -36.18
N ALA A 647 -10.26 -11.48 -34.87
CA ALA A 647 -9.56 -10.57 -33.94
C ALA A 647 -8.06 -10.43 -34.29
N LEU A 648 -7.38 -11.54 -34.62
CA LEU A 648 -5.98 -11.48 -35.06
C LEU A 648 -5.79 -10.72 -36.37
N ARG A 649 -6.72 -10.88 -37.33
CA ARG A 649 -6.65 -10.16 -38.64
C ARG A 649 -6.89 -8.66 -38.50
N HIS A 650 -7.82 -8.26 -37.64
CA HIS A 650 -8.15 -6.84 -37.45
C HIS A 650 -7.24 -6.18 -36.40
N GLY A 651 -6.68 -6.95 -35.47
CA GLY A 651 -5.83 -6.45 -34.38
C GLY A 651 -4.49 -5.91 -34.85
N GLY A 652 -3.97 -6.33 -36.00
CA GLY A 652 -2.69 -5.82 -36.54
C GLY A 652 -1.49 -6.06 -35.60
N TYR A 653 -1.51 -7.18 -34.91
CA TYR A 653 -0.45 -7.50 -33.93
C TYR A 653 0.87 -7.88 -34.62
N ASP A 654 1.97 -7.28 -34.14
CA ASP A 654 3.34 -7.64 -34.51
C ASP A 654 3.81 -8.91 -33.80
N VAL A 655 3.35 -9.11 -32.55
CA VAL A 655 3.69 -10.26 -31.70
C VAL A 655 2.45 -10.74 -30.96
N LEU A 656 2.30 -12.05 -30.86
CA LEU A 656 1.26 -12.70 -30.06
C LEU A 656 1.92 -13.56 -28.98
N VAL A 657 1.50 -13.38 -27.73
CA VAL A 657 1.95 -14.18 -26.59
C VAL A 657 0.77 -14.97 -26.04
N ILE A 658 0.89 -16.28 -26.05
CA ILE A 658 -0.14 -17.17 -25.54
C ILE A 658 0.40 -17.87 -24.29
N GLY A 659 -0.32 -17.69 -23.17
CA GLY A 659 0.00 -18.32 -21.92
C GLY A 659 -0.38 -19.81 -21.91
N ARG A 660 0.44 -20.64 -21.22
CA ARG A 660 0.15 -22.05 -20.97
C ARG A 660 -0.21 -22.22 -19.49
N SER A 661 -1.31 -22.90 -19.22
CA SER A 661 -1.74 -23.14 -17.85
C SER A 661 -0.80 -24.11 -17.14
N ASP A 662 -0.16 -23.67 -16.07
CA ASP A 662 0.65 -24.53 -15.19
C ASP A 662 -0.24 -25.49 -14.36
N ILE A 663 -1.44 -25.04 -13.96
CA ILE A 663 -2.33 -25.78 -13.07
C ILE A 663 -2.98 -26.95 -13.83
N ALA A 664 -3.45 -26.70 -15.04
CA ALA A 664 -4.13 -27.72 -15.84
C ALA A 664 -3.18 -28.47 -16.80
N ARG A 665 -1.90 -28.02 -16.94
CA ARG A 665 -0.95 -28.47 -17.97
C ARG A 665 -1.57 -28.51 -19.39
N GLN A 666 -2.60 -27.67 -19.60
CA GLN A 666 -3.35 -27.62 -20.84
C GLN A 666 -2.95 -26.37 -21.62
N ASN A 667 -2.75 -26.55 -22.91
CA ASN A 667 -2.65 -25.45 -23.85
C ASN A 667 -4.03 -24.84 -24.04
N THR A 668 -4.11 -23.49 -24.16
CA THR A 668 -5.35 -22.88 -24.60
C THR A 668 -5.66 -23.29 -26.05
N PRO A 669 -6.92 -23.41 -26.46
CA PRO A 669 -7.27 -23.65 -27.84
C PRO A 669 -6.69 -22.60 -28.82
N ALA A 670 -6.52 -21.38 -28.33
CA ALA A 670 -5.97 -20.24 -29.06
C ALA A 670 -4.59 -20.53 -29.68
N GLN A 671 -3.78 -21.38 -29.03
CA GLN A 671 -2.48 -21.79 -29.61
C GLN A 671 -2.63 -22.50 -30.96
N GLY A 672 -3.56 -23.46 -31.03
CA GLY A 672 -3.88 -24.16 -32.28
C GLY A 672 -4.46 -23.22 -33.30
N TRP A 673 -5.41 -22.37 -32.90
CA TRP A 673 -6.08 -21.41 -33.79
C TRP A 673 -5.12 -20.40 -34.41
N ALA A 674 -4.12 -19.93 -33.65
CA ALA A 674 -3.09 -19.02 -34.14
C ALA A 674 -2.19 -19.72 -35.18
N ILE A 675 -1.74 -20.95 -34.90
CA ILE A 675 -0.91 -21.75 -35.82
C ILE A 675 -1.68 -22.02 -37.11
N ASP A 676 -2.94 -22.44 -37.03
CA ASP A 676 -3.78 -22.68 -38.18
C ASP A 676 -4.06 -21.39 -39.00
N ALA A 677 -3.97 -20.22 -38.36
CA ALA A 677 -4.01 -18.91 -39.02
C ALA A 677 -2.67 -18.47 -39.64
N GLY A 678 -1.65 -19.34 -39.60
CA GLY A 678 -0.34 -19.10 -40.22
C GLY A 678 0.68 -18.41 -39.34
N TRP A 679 0.36 -18.17 -38.06
CA TRP A 679 1.30 -17.55 -37.12
C TRP A 679 2.49 -18.50 -36.82
N ARG A 680 3.71 -17.97 -36.84
CA ARG A 680 4.94 -18.75 -36.66
C ARG A 680 5.44 -18.64 -35.24
N THR A 681 5.63 -19.78 -34.58
CA THR A 681 6.25 -19.84 -33.25
C THR A 681 7.73 -19.48 -33.31
N ILE A 682 8.14 -18.45 -32.57
CA ILE A 682 9.56 -18.07 -32.40
C ILE A 682 10.15 -18.53 -31.06
N SER A 683 9.27 -18.76 -30.06
CA SER A 683 9.68 -19.36 -28.79
C SER A 683 8.56 -20.18 -28.19
N LEU A 684 8.91 -21.27 -27.55
CA LEU A 684 8.01 -22.13 -26.78
C LEU A 684 8.71 -22.56 -25.51
N THR A 685 8.14 -22.17 -24.37
CA THR A 685 8.57 -22.58 -23.04
C THR A 685 7.49 -23.39 -22.32
N GLN A 686 7.72 -23.72 -21.06
CA GLN A 686 6.67 -24.35 -20.25
C GLN A 686 5.50 -23.41 -19.95
N ARG A 687 5.72 -22.09 -19.97
CA ARG A 687 4.74 -21.08 -19.56
C ARG A 687 4.18 -20.27 -20.73
N LEU A 688 4.96 -20.01 -21.77
CA LEU A 688 4.61 -19.10 -22.84
C LEU A 688 4.89 -19.69 -24.22
N ARG A 689 4.07 -19.32 -25.18
CA ARG A 689 4.37 -19.42 -26.62
C ARG A 689 4.36 -18.01 -27.19
N VAL A 690 5.44 -17.65 -27.85
CA VAL A 690 5.59 -16.36 -28.55
C VAL A 690 5.53 -16.62 -30.06
N LEU A 691 4.66 -15.90 -30.72
CA LEU A 691 4.42 -16.06 -32.16
C LEU A 691 4.54 -14.70 -32.87
N VAL A 692 4.91 -14.77 -34.14
CA VAL A 692 4.91 -13.62 -35.05
C VAL A 692 3.99 -13.89 -36.23
N PRO A 693 3.43 -12.84 -36.93
CA PRO A 693 2.49 -13.02 -38.02
C PRO A 693 3.11 -13.82 -39.17
N PRO A 694 2.29 -14.36 -40.08
CA PRO A 694 2.77 -14.97 -41.31
C PRO A 694 3.57 -13.92 -42.14
N ALA A 695 4.58 -14.43 -42.87
CA ALA A 695 5.50 -13.59 -43.67
C ALA A 695 4.76 -12.94 -44.82
#